data_25d885672079599870d6e0f995ea1ae9
#
_entry.id   25d885672079599870d6e0f995ea1ae9
#
_cell.length_a   1.000
_cell.length_b   1.000
_cell.length_c   1.000
_cell.angle_alpha   90.00
_cell.angle_beta   90.00
_cell.angle_gamma   90.00
#
_symmetry.space_group_name_H-M   'P 1'
#
loop_
_entity.id
_entity.type
_entity.pdbx_description
1 polymer ?
#
loop_
_entity_poly.entity_id
_entity_poly.type
_entity_poly.pdbx_seq_one_letter_code
_entity_poly.pdbx_strand_id
1 'polypeptide(L)'
;MAASEPPAGAPPGMERLGGKRNPRTVLVVAVIAIFVIVAGVASYVVLTQPGRTACALSSKDPLIFDQPETPDTLDPHVTFSTPGWGIVQQIYQSLVNYNGTKYTEYVGVLAKSWTVSPSGYNYTFALRQDVHFSNGDQFNAYVMWFSLYRGIVMNQAGSFILQENFWYPGLTYYATASENRRAATQMAGYLNTFNFQNPVAADLAVMTAPDQSFRVIDRFTIQLSMGYGYLGTVAYSFLLAAIAGPIASAVDPAVVQANGGVAVGGTNNFMATNMVGTGPYVVRTFNSATGYLIQPDPNYWAKNASAAEPWNNIIQPAKASIQINFQSSAITAIADIKSGAVAGLSFAYVGPSQIDSLTASSCVDARLLDIVYGSTAGGWWIYMNQQTAPFTDPNVRAAVVHAINYDNIISRAFNGKAQRWVGPVPPGYPYYNPGNLQPYPYDLNRAMQEMNQSQWKLPGGYPNTINYMYIKLGDWEQVALLLQSDLAKIGIRINPVGINNIDDLYTEQGRDNAGNCISQTTFSGGPFPIGQEFYTSDYISPDDWTQNNAISYGSANDCMAGYVNATMDSLVIAAAGDTNPTNLTQYYTQITQLMYDNYTVAWLVVPQQYQVISSVVHGYVTNPMGAALPFVVVQNTMRAD
;
A
#
# COMPACT_ATOMS: atom_id res chain seq x y z
N MET A 1 -16.19 70.21 10.78
CA MET A 1 -17.56 70.69 10.97
C MET A 1 -18.32 69.63 11.67
N ALA A 2 -18.51 69.87 12.87
CA ALA A 2 -19.71 70.00 13.69
C ALA A 2 -20.32 68.64 13.99
N ALA A 3 -20.14 68.08 15.15
CA ALA A 3 -20.78 68.39 16.44
C ALA A 3 -22.27 68.06 16.44
N SER A 4 -22.67 67.10 17.28
CA SER A 4 -23.38 67.46 18.49
C SER A 4 -23.99 66.24 19.20
N GLU A 5 -23.92 66.37 20.44
CA GLU A 5 -24.36 65.60 21.59
C GLU A 5 -25.90 65.43 21.81
N PRO A 6 -26.25 64.91 23.01
CA PRO A 6 -27.17 63.82 23.26
C PRO A 6 -28.56 64.29 23.73
N PRO A 7 -29.43 63.44 24.19
CA PRO A 7 -29.77 63.51 25.62
C PRO A 7 -30.36 62.23 26.28
N ALA A 8 -30.06 62.14 27.48
CA ALA A 8 -30.75 61.98 28.75
C ALA A 8 -32.18 61.45 28.82
N GLY A 9 -32.41 60.65 29.88
CA GLY A 9 -33.70 60.42 30.45
C GLY A 9 -33.82 59.13 31.25
N ALA A 10 -33.46 59.10 32.51
CA ALA A 10 -33.85 58.07 33.46
C ALA A 10 -35.19 58.39 34.09
N PRO A 11 -36.08 57.41 34.33
CA PRO A 11 -37.23 57.58 35.20
C PRO A 11 -36.93 57.18 36.64
N PRO A 12 -37.68 57.68 37.60
CA PRO A 12 -37.37 57.67 39.04
C PRO A 12 -37.99 56.49 39.80
N GLY A 13 -37.28 56.10 40.82
CA GLY A 13 -37.82 55.69 42.11
C GLY A 13 -38.54 54.34 42.21
N MET A 14 -37.84 53.33 42.75
CA MET A 14 -38.49 52.28 43.54
C MET A 14 -37.84 52.20 44.92
N GLU A 15 -38.71 52.41 45.93
CA GLU A 15 -38.38 52.36 47.35
C GLU A 15 -37.82 51.04 47.81
N ARG A 16 -36.84 51.09 48.66
CA ARG A 16 -36.29 49.92 49.36
C ARG A 16 -37.27 49.46 50.44
N LEU A 17 -37.89 48.32 50.25
CA LEU A 17 -38.49 47.56 51.35
C LEU A 17 -37.42 46.70 52.02
N GLY A 18 -36.91 47.22 53.14
CA GLY A 18 -36.01 46.52 54.03
C GLY A 18 -36.76 45.48 54.87
N GLY A 19 -36.78 44.23 54.43
CA GLY A 19 -37.20 43.10 55.26
C GLY A 19 -35.97 42.25 55.63
N LYS A 20 -35.61 42.18 56.89
CA LYS A 20 -34.56 41.27 57.40
C LYS A 20 -34.99 39.81 57.14
N ARG A 21 -34.44 39.18 56.07
CA ARG A 21 -34.63 37.75 55.80
C ARG A 21 -33.76 36.93 56.77
N ASN A 22 -34.43 35.98 57.46
CA ASN A 22 -33.76 35.04 58.36
C ASN A 22 -32.72 34.20 57.58
N PRO A 23 -31.44 34.21 57.97
CA PRO A 23 -30.39 33.53 57.22
C PRO A 23 -30.62 32.02 57.03
N ARG A 24 -31.39 31.39 57.92
CA ARG A 24 -31.77 29.99 57.77
C ARG A 24 -32.77 29.74 56.64
N THR A 25 -33.68 30.67 56.39
CA THR A 25 -34.62 30.59 55.27
C THR A 25 -33.94 30.79 53.92
N VAL A 26 -32.96 31.67 53.85
CA VAL A 26 -32.17 31.87 52.64
C VAL A 26 -31.31 30.66 52.34
N LEU A 27 -30.72 30.02 53.37
CA LEU A 27 -29.92 28.80 53.16
C LEU A 27 -30.79 27.62 52.69
N VAL A 28 -31.98 27.43 53.24
CA VAL A 28 -32.91 26.34 52.81
C VAL A 28 -33.40 26.58 51.38
N VAL A 29 -33.76 27.77 51.00
CA VAL A 29 -34.17 28.07 49.63
C VAL A 29 -33.01 27.89 48.63
N ALA A 30 -31.79 28.27 49.01
CA ALA A 30 -30.59 28.09 48.16
C ALA A 30 -30.27 26.59 47.99
N VAL A 31 -30.37 25.79 49.06
CA VAL A 31 -30.15 24.32 48.99
C VAL A 31 -31.23 23.63 48.14
N ILE A 32 -32.50 24.01 48.28
CA ILE A 32 -33.59 23.47 47.44
C ILE A 32 -33.39 23.90 45.99
N ALA A 33 -32.98 25.13 45.70
CA ALA A 33 -32.70 25.61 44.33
C ALA A 33 -31.52 24.84 43.72
N ILE A 34 -30.46 24.58 44.48
CA ILE A 34 -29.34 23.75 44.01
C ILE A 34 -29.80 22.30 43.75
N PHE A 35 -30.61 21.72 44.63
CA PHE A 35 -31.13 20.37 44.41
C PHE A 35 -32.04 20.29 43.18
N VAL A 36 -32.88 21.31 42.92
CA VAL A 36 -33.74 21.34 41.74
C VAL A 36 -32.92 21.56 40.48
N ILE A 37 -31.86 22.37 40.52
CA ILE A 37 -30.94 22.55 39.39
C ILE A 37 -30.14 21.28 39.15
N VAL A 38 -29.60 20.64 40.18
CA VAL A 38 -28.84 19.38 40.05
C VAL A 38 -29.77 18.25 39.57
N ALA A 39 -30.99 18.13 40.07
CA ALA A 39 -31.96 17.17 39.62
C ALA A 39 -32.44 17.48 38.18
N GLY A 40 -32.61 18.76 37.84
CA GLY A 40 -32.94 19.21 36.49
C GLY A 40 -31.82 18.93 35.48
N VAL A 41 -30.57 19.20 35.86
CA VAL A 41 -29.39 18.89 35.03
C VAL A 41 -29.19 17.37 34.93
N ALA A 42 -29.34 16.63 36.02
CA ALA A 42 -29.27 15.18 35.99
C ALA A 42 -30.38 14.56 35.14
N SER A 43 -31.62 15.05 35.26
CA SER A 43 -32.75 14.63 34.41
C SER A 43 -32.55 15.04 32.95
N TYR A 44 -32.00 16.23 32.69
CA TYR A 44 -31.66 16.68 31.32
C TYR A 44 -30.55 15.84 30.75
N VAL A 45 -29.49 15.52 31.50
CA VAL A 45 -28.39 14.63 31.07
C VAL A 45 -28.90 13.19 30.83
N VAL A 46 -29.82 12.68 31.68
CA VAL A 46 -30.41 11.35 31.49
C VAL A 46 -31.39 11.33 30.31
N LEU A 47 -32.16 12.42 30.09
CA LEU A 47 -33.12 12.53 29.00
C LEU A 47 -32.46 12.93 27.66
N THR A 48 -31.23 13.50 27.71
CA THR A 48 -30.47 13.88 26.52
C THR A 48 -29.27 12.95 26.25
N GLN A 49 -29.05 11.89 27.07
CA GLN A 49 -28.26 10.80 26.52
C GLN A 49 -29.11 10.20 25.39
N PRO A 50 -28.70 10.35 24.13
CA PRO A 50 -29.33 9.57 23.09
C PRO A 50 -29.13 8.13 23.57
N GLY A 51 -30.23 7.40 23.79
CA GLY A 51 -30.16 5.97 23.90
C GLY A 51 -29.24 5.54 22.76
N ARG A 52 -28.20 4.76 23.03
CA ARG A 52 -27.32 4.26 21.97
C ARG A 52 -28.23 3.64 20.93
N THR A 53 -28.61 4.42 19.93
CA THR A 53 -29.35 3.92 18.78
C THR A 53 -28.50 2.82 18.22
N ALA A 54 -29.06 1.61 18.16
CA ALA A 54 -28.38 0.50 17.53
C ALA A 54 -27.93 0.96 16.15
N CYS A 55 -26.69 0.75 15.79
CA CYS A 55 -26.21 1.12 14.48
C CYS A 55 -27.01 0.39 13.41
N ALA A 56 -27.49 1.12 12.44
CA ALA A 56 -28.12 0.56 11.26
C ALA A 56 -27.49 1.22 10.04
N LEU A 57 -27.07 0.40 9.08
CA LEU A 57 -26.61 0.94 7.80
C LEU A 57 -27.77 1.57 7.05
N SER A 58 -27.50 2.68 6.37
CA SER A 58 -28.44 3.34 5.46
C SER A 58 -28.74 2.46 4.23
N SER A 59 -27.80 1.59 3.85
CA SER A 59 -27.99 0.57 2.81
C SER A 59 -27.29 -0.74 3.21
N LYS A 60 -27.98 -1.86 3.01
CA LYS A 60 -27.45 -3.21 3.23
C LYS A 60 -27.03 -3.90 1.93
N ASP A 61 -27.54 -3.44 0.79
CA ASP A 61 -27.18 -3.84 -0.57
C ASP A 61 -27.53 -2.69 -1.54
N PRO A 62 -26.56 -2.05 -2.16
CA PRO A 62 -25.12 -2.30 -2.02
C PRO A 62 -24.58 -1.89 -0.64
N LEU A 63 -23.51 -2.55 -0.21
CA LEU A 63 -22.69 -2.05 0.88
C LEU A 63 -21.86 -0.88 0.35
N ILE A 64 -21.96 0.26 1.02
CA ILE A 64 -21.32 1.51 0.57
C ILE A 64 -20.01 1.71 1.33
N PHE A 65 -18.93 2.04 0.60
CA PHE A 65 -17.64 2.38 1.18
C PHE A 65 -17.14 3.70 0.62
N ASP A 66 -16.49 4.49 1.46
CA ASP A 66 -15.80 5.70 1.03
C ASP A 66 -14.31 5.46 0.82
N GLN A 67 -13.76 6.03 -0.25
CA GLN A 67 -12.36 5.95 -0.67
C GLN A 67 -11.88 7.33 -1.13
N PRO A 68 -10.68 7.82 -0.72
CA PRO A 68 -10.25 9.19 -1.03
C PRO A 68 -9.80 9.37 -2.48
N GLU A 69 -9.31 8.31 -3.10
CA GLU A 69 -8.64 8.36 -4.39
C GLU A 69 -9.39 7.53 -5.43
N THR A 70 -9.25 7.93 -6.68
CA THR A 70 -9.78 7.20 -7.84
C THR A 70 -8.76 6.17 -8.34
N PRO A 71 -9.18 5.03 -8.91
CA PRO A 71 -8.29 4.17 -9.69
C PRO A 71 -7.60 4.97 -10.81
N ASP A 72 -6.29 4.75 -10.98
CA ASP A 72 -5.52 5.27 -12.10
C ASP A 72 -6.02 4.71 -13.44
N THR A 73 -6.37 3.43 -13.46
CA THR A 73 -6.97 2.71 -14.57
C THR A 73 -7.64 1.43 -14.09
N LEU A 74 -8.51 0.84 -14.91
CA LEU A 74 -9.12 -0.46 -14.66
C LEU A 74 -8.41 -1.63 -15.37
N ASP A 75 -7.34 -1.36 -16.13
CA ASP A 75 -6.54 -2.39 -16.80
C ASP A 75 -5.57 -3.05 -15.80
N PRO A 76 -5.69 -4.38 -15.54
CA PRO A 76 -4.87 -5.06 -14.54
C PRO A 76 -3.37 -5.07 -14.85
N HIS A 77 -2.99 -4.88 -16.12
CA HIS A 77 -1.59 -4.86 -16.55
C HIS A 77 -1.01 -3.42 -16.63
N VAL A 78 -1.78 -2.42 -16.23
CA VAL A 78 -1.38 -1.01 -16.22
C VAL A 78 -1.50 -0.41 -14.84
N THR A 79 -2.58 -0.71 -14.12
CA THR A 79 -2.84 -0.14 -12.80
C THR A 79 -1.71 -0.46 -11.82
N PHE A 80 -1.24 0.58 -11.13
CA PHE A 80 -0.24 0.46 -10.07
C PHE A 80 -0.62 1.31 -8.84
N SER A 81 -1.85 1.74 -8.78
CA SER A 81 -2.39 2.46 -7.63
C SER A 81 -3.15 1.53 -6.69
N THR A 82 -3.12 1.84 -5.40
CA THR A 82 -3.91 1.15 -4.37
C THR A 82 -5.40 1.05 -4.72
N PRO A 83 -6.08 2.14 -5.15
CA PRO A 83 -7.48 2.08 -5.56
C PRO A 83 -7.73 1.21 -6.79
N GLY A 84 -6.83 1.25 -7.75
CA GLY A 84 -6.91 0.43 -8.96
C GLY A 84 -6.77 -1.06 -8.64
N TRP A 85 -5.81 -1.43 -7.81
CA TRP A 85 -5.68 -2.81 -7.33
C TRP A 85 -6.92 -3.28 -6.59
N GLY A 86 -7.56 -2.41 -5.81
CA GLY A 86 -8.78 -2.71 -5.07
C GLY A 86 -9.92 -3.23 -5.94
N ILE A 87 -10.22 -2.54 -7.03
CA ILE A 87 -11.28 -2.97 -7.95
C ILE A 87 -10.83 -4.14 -8.84
N VAL A 88 -9.58 -4.10 -9.34
CA VAL A 88 -9.05 -5.12 -10.27
C VAL A 88 -9.11 -6.52 -9.66
N GLN A 89 -8.72 -6.68 -8.40
CA GLN A 89 -8.72 -7.98 -7.72
C GLN A 89 -10.13 -8.55 -7.44
N GLN A 90 -11.18 -7.75 -7.54
CA GLN A 90 -12.57 -8.25 -7.44
C GLN A 90 -13.07 -8.82 -8.77
N ILE A 91 -12.52 -8.34 -9.89
CA ILE A 91 -12.99 -8.61 -11.24
C ILE A 91 -12.08 -9.60 -11.97
N TYR A 92 -10.76 -9.49 -11.78
CA TYR A 92 -9.76 -10.36 -12.41
C TYR A 92 -9.16 -11.32 -11.40
N GLN A 93 -8.63 -12.44 -11.90
CA GLN A 93 -7.95 -13.45 -11.09
C GLN A 93 -6.63 -13.87 -11.72
N SER A 94 -5.66 -14.23 -10.88
CA SER A 94 -4.37 -14.80 -11.23
C SER A 94 -4.35 -16.32 -11.03
N LEU A 95 -3.22 -16.97 -11.32
CA LEU A 95 -3.07 -18.42 -11.15
C LEU A 95 -3.25 -18.87 -9.69
N VAL A 96 -2.71 -18.09 -8.76
CA VAL A 96 -2.69 -18.34 -7.32
C VAL A 96 -3.00 -17.06 -6.54
N ASN A 97 -3.33 -17.19 -5.25
CA ASN A 97 -3.43 -16.07 -4.33
C ASN A 97 -3.04 -16.54 -2.92
N TYR A 98 -2.88 -15.60 -1.99
CA TYR A 98 -2.60 -15.92 -0.58
C TYR A 98 -3.76 -16.67 0.08
N ASN A 99 -3.46 -17.55 1.03
CA ASN A 99 -4.46 -18.31 1.76
C ASN A 99 -5.08 -17.48 2.89
N GLY A 100 -6.11 -16.70 2.59
CA GLY A 100 -6.77 -15.82 3.56
C GLY A 100 -5.78 -14.77 4.10
N THR A 101 -5.58 -14.73 5.41
CA THR A 101 -4.63 -13.81 6.07
C THR A 101 -3.18 -14.31 6.10
N LYS A 102 -2.91 -15.50 5.56
CA LYS A 102 -1.58 -16.12 5.63
C LYS A 102 -0.72 -15.69 4.44
N TYR A 103 0.40 -15.07 4.72
CA TYR A 103 1.31 -14.51 3.71
C TYR A 103 2.39 -15.46 3.19
N THR A 104 2.55 -16.64 3.79
CA THR A 104 3.49 -17.67 3.34
C THR A 104 2.81 -18.89 2.73
N GLU A 105 1.47 -18.90 2.71
CA GLU A 105 0.68 -19.98 2.14
C GLU A 105 -0.12 -19.46 0.94
N TYR A 106 -0.16 -20.26 -0.12
CA TYR A 106 -0.87 -19.91 -1.35
C TYR A 106 -1.95 -20.94 -1.66
N VAL A 107 -3.02 -20.47 -2.28
CA VAL A 107 -4.12 -21.30 -2.79
C VAL A 107 -4.23 -21.15 -4.30
N GLY A 108 -4.63 -22.23 -4.96
CA GLY A 108 -4.93 -22.20 -6.40
C GLY A 108 -6.22 -21.42 -6.66
N VAL A 109 -6.17 -20.52 -7.64
CA VAL A 109 -7.31 -19.73 -8.11
C VAL A 109 -7.67 -20.20 -9.54
N LEU A 110 -7.00 -19.69 -10.58
CA LEU A 110 -7.15 -20.20 -11.94
C LEU A 110 -6.38 -21.50 -12.15
N ALA A 111 -5.29 -21.72 -11.39
CA ALA A 111 -4.65 -23.02 -11.28
C ALA A 111 -5.35 -23.87 -10.22
N LYS A 112 -5.51 -25.16 -10.50
CA LYS A 112 -5.97 -26.16 -9.53
C LYS A 112 -4.82 -26.64 -8.63
N SER A 113 -3.62 -26.74 -9.20
CA SER A 113 -2.39 -27.17 -8.52
C SER A 113 -1.17 -26.75 -9.33
N TRP A 114 -0.01 -26.84 -8.71
CA TRP A 114 1.28 -26.63 -9.38
C TRP A 114 2.37 -27.55 -8.84
N THR A 115 3.41 -27.71 -9.62
CA THR A 115 4.64 -28.41 -9.24
C THR A 115 5.85 -27.55 -9.56
N VAL A 116 6.90 -27.69 -8.76
CA VAL A 116 8.17 -27.00 -8.94
C VAL A 116 9.24 -28.01 -9.33
N SER A 117 10.05 -27.68 -10.33
CA SER A 117 11.18 -28.52 -10.71
C SER A 117 12.21 -28.63 -9.57
N PRO A 118 13.01 -29.71 -9.50
CA PRO A 118 14.06 -29.83 -8.47
C PRO A 118 15.09 -28.70 -8.48
N SER A 119 15.27 -28.05 -9.63
CA SER A 119 16.15 -26.87 -9.77
C SER A 119 15.53 -25.57 -9.26
N GLY A 120 14.24 -25.54 -8.96
CA GLY A 120 13.51 -24.32 -8.60
C GLY A 120 13.15 -23.40 -9.77
N TYR A 121 13.66 -23.66 -10.98
CA TYR A 121 13.48 -22.74 -12.13
C TYR A 121 12.14 -22.83 -12.81
N ASN A 122 11.47 -23.98 -12.77
CA ASN A 122 10.23 -24.23 -13.52
C ASN A 122 9.08 -24.50 -12.58
N TYR A 123 8.02 -23.72 -12.72
CA TYR A 123 6.73 -23.94 -12.08
C TYR A 123 5.72 -24.38 -13.14
N THR A 124 5.13 -25.56 -12.99
CA THR A 124 4.13 -26.09 -13.91
C THR A 124 2.76 -26.08 -13.24
N PHE A 125 1.83 -25.33 -13.81
CA PHE A 125 0.48 -25.12 -13.29
C PHE A 125 -0.53 -25.95 -14.08
N ALA A 126 -1.29 -26.79 -13.38
CA ALA A 126 -2.48 -27.44 -13.91
C ALA A 126 -3.68 -26.51 -13.72
N LEU A 127 -4.28 -26.04 -14.81
CA LEU A 127 -5.35 -25.05 -14.80
C LEU A 127 -6.73 -25.70 -14.56
N ARG A 128 -7.66 -24.92 -14.01
CA ARG A 128 -9.06 -25.31 -13.93
C ARG A 128 -9.68 -25.28 -15.35
N GLN A 129 -10.61 -26.21 -15.60
CA GLN A 129 -11.21 -26.37 -16.93
C GLN A 129 -12.61 -25.74 -17.05
N ASP A 130 -13.17 -25.34 -15.92
CA ASP A 130 -14.51 -24.78 -15.78
C ASP A 130 -14.51 -23.24 -15.64
N VAL A 131 -13.36 -22.61 -15.76
CA VAL A 131 -13.23 -21.14 -15.64
C VAL A 131 -13.68 -20.46 -16.93
N HIS A 132 -14.55 -19.45 -16.75
CA HIS A 132 -15.01 -18.56 -17.82
C HIS A 132 -14.91 -17.10 -17.39
N PHE A 133 -14.68 -16.24 -18.34
CA PHE A 133 -14.84 -14.78 -18.16
C PHE A 133 -16.34 -14.43 -18.03
N SER A 134 -16.61 -13.26 -17.50
CA SER A 134 -18.00 -12.79 -17.30
C SER A 134 -18.81 -12.64 -18.59
N ASN A 135 -18.17 -12.57 -19.76
CA ASN A 135 -18.79 -12.62 -21.09
C ASN A 135 -19.06 -14.04 -21.63
N GLY A 136 -18.56 -15.08 -20.93
CA GLY A 136 -18.72 -16.49 -21.29
C GLY A 136 -17.51 -17.10 -22.01
N ASP A 137 -16.50 -16.36 -22.38
CA ASP A 137 -15.30 -16.89 -23.04
C ASP A 137 -14.48 -17.77 -22.07
N GLN A 138 -13.97 -18.89 -22.56
CA GLN A 138 -13.28 -19.86 -21.73
C GLN A 138 -11.83 -19.44 -21.43
N PHE A 139 -11.45 -19.52 -20.16
CA PHE A 139 -10.05 -19.43 -19.73
C PHE A 139 -9.31 -20.76 -20.04
N ASN A 140 -8.07 -20.66 -20.49
CA ASN A 140 -7.19 -21.78 -20.77
C ASN A 140 -5.70 -21.35 -20.75
N ALA A 141 -4.76 -22.26 -21.02
CA ALA A 141 -3.32 -21.97 -21.02
C ALA A 141 -2.89 -20.96 -22.10
N TYR A 142 -3.58 -20.91 -23.24
CA TYR A 142 -3.29 -19.94 -24.31
C TYR A 142 -3.66 -18.52 -23.87
N VAL A 143 -4.79 -18.37 -23.17
CA VAL A 143 -5.24 -17.11 -22.57
C VAL A 143 -4.26 -16.65 -21.49
N MET A 144 -3.77 -17.57 -20.66
CA MET A 144 -2.77 -17.22 -19.63
C MET A 144 -1.44 -16.81 -20.26
N TRP A 145 -1.00 -17.48 -21.31
CA TRP A 145 0.18 -17.10 -22.09
C TRP A 145 0.05 -15.69 -22.66
N PHE A 146 -1.11 -15.37 -23.27
CA PHE A 146 -1.44 -14.02 -23.72
C PHE A 146 -1.30 -13.00 -22.58
N SER A 147 -1.92 -13.28 -21.44
CA SER A 147 -2.02 -12.34 -20.33
C SER A 147 -0.65 -11.99 -19.74
N LEU A 148 0.18 -13.01 -19.50
CA LEU A 148 1.53 -12.81 -18.94
C LEU A 148 2.44 -12.04 -19.91
N TYR A 149 2.46 -12.40 -21.20
CA TYR A 149 3.26 -11.64 -22.18
C TYR A 149 2.70 -10.24 -22.43
N ARG A 150 1.38 -10.03 -22.32
CA ARG A 150 0.79 -8.69 -22.39
C ARG A 150 1.34 -7.80 -21.29
N GLY A 151 1.43 -8.29 -20.05
CA GLY A 151 2.02 -7.55 -18.93
C GLY A 151 3.47 -7.10 -19.19
N ILE A 152 4.28 -7.95 -19.84
CA ILE A 152 5.67 -7.61 -20.20
C ILE A 152 5.71 -6.61 -21.37
N VAL A 153 4.91 -6.82 -22.43
CA VAL A 153 4.92 -6.01 -23.66
C VAL A 153 4.45 -4.59 -23.40
N MET A 154 3.44 -4.42 -22.57
CA MET A 154 2.91 -3.10 -22.22
C MET A 154 3.90 -2.27 -21.39
N ASN A 155 4.81 -2.90 -20.68
CA ASN A 155 5.90 -2.26 -19.93
C ASN A 155 5.43 -1.04 -19.11
N GLN A 156 4.36 -1.22 -18.34
CA GLN A 156 3.80 -0.22 -17.44
C GLN A 156 4.37 -0.36 -16.02
N ALA A 157 3.99 0.51 -15.12
CA ALA A 157 4.57 0.60 -13.78
C ALA A 157 4.67 -0.76 -13.03
N GLY A 158 3.64 -1.61 -13.09
CA GLY A 158 3.66 -2.95 -12.45
C GLY A 158 4.40 -4.04 -13.23
N SER A 159 4.85 -3.76 -14.46
CA SER A 159 5.46 -4.80 -15.33
C SER A 159 6.77 -5.34 -14.79
N PHE A 160 7.50 -4.56 -13.97
CA PHE A 160 8.78 -4.98 -13.37
C PHE A 160 8.62 -6.27 -12.56
N ILE A 161 7.50 -6.48 -11.88
CA ILE A 161 7.21 -7.69 -11.09
C ILE A 161 7.33 -8.97 -11.94
N LEU A 162 6.88 -8.92 -13.19
CA LEU A 162 7.08 -10.03 -14.13
C LEU A 162 8.49 -10.01 -14.72
N GLN A 163 9.04 -8.83 -15.02
CA GLN A 163 10.34 -8.65 -15.67
C GLN A 163 11.52 -9.04 -14.77
N GLU A 164 11.32 -9.12 -13.48
CA GLU A 164 12.32 -9.67 -12.55
C GLU A 164 12.81 -11.06 -12.97
N ASN A 165 11.90 -11.90 -13.44
CA ASN A 165 12.14 -13.32 -13.70
C ASN A 165 11.90 -13.73 -15.15
N PHE A 166 11.10 -12.98 -15.91
CA PHE A 166 10.57 -13.37 -17.20
C PHE A 166 10.89 -12.36 -18.29
N TRP A 167 11.09 -12.83 -19.52
CA TRP A 167 11.35 -11.99 -20.66
C TRP A 167 10.81 -12.60 -21.96
N TYR A 168 11.14 -12.00 -23.11
CA TYR A 168 10.71 -12.45 -24.41
C TYR A 168 11.36 -13.79 -24.80
N PRO A 169 10.66 -14.64 -25.62
CA PRO A 169 11.21 -15.92 -26.07
C PRO A 169 12.59 -15.79 -26.71
N GLY A 170 13.52 -16.67 -26.30
CA GLY A 170 14.89 -16.71 -26.82
C GLY A 170 15.79 -15.54 -26.42
N LEU A 171 15.34 -14.66 -25.54
CA LEU A 171 16.12 -13.53 -25.02
C LEU A 171 16.14 -13.52 -23.49
N THR A 172 17.11 -12.77 -22.96
CA THR A 172 17.11 -12.32 -21.55
C THR A 172 16.91 -10.81 -21.51
N TYR A 173 16.56 -10.28 -20.34
CA TYR A 173 16.42 -8.85 -20.11
C TYR A 173 17.65 -8.04 -20.57
N TYR A 174 18.85 -8.62 -20.44
CA TYR A 174 20.14 -8.01 -20.79
C TYR A 174 20.48 -8.07 -22.29
N ALA A 175 19.57 -8.53 -23.15
CA ALA A 175 19.73 -8.41 -24.58
C ALA A 175 19.84 -6.94 -25.02
N THR A 176 20.38 -6.70 -26.20
CA THR A 176 20.53 -5.32 -26.72
C THR A 176 19.17 -4.63 -26.88
N ALA A 177 19.14 -3.31 -26.79
CA ALA A 177 17.93 -2.52 -26.96
C ALA A 177 17.23 -2.78 -28.32
N SER A 178 18.01 -3.08 -29.38
CA SER A 178 17.46 -3.42 -30.70
C SER A 178 16.81 -4.81 -30.72
N GLU A 179 17.40 -5.79 -30.05
CA GLU A 179 16.83 -7.15 -29.92
C GLU A 179 15.56 -7.12 -29.09
N ASN A 180 15.59 -6.44 -27.93
CA ASN A 180 14.43 -6.27 -27.06
C ASN A 180 13.26 -5.59 -27.82
N ARG A 181 13.52 -4.50 -28.53
CA ARG A 181 12.50 -3.81 -29.34
C ARG A 181 11.90 -4.72 -30.41
N ARG A 182 12.75 -5.48 -31.11
CA ARG A 182 12.29 -6.43 -32.14
C ARG A 182 11.41 -7.51 -31.52
N ALA A 183 11.84 -8.11 -30.40
CA ALA A 183 11.09 -9.15 -29.72
C ALA A 183 9.75 -8.64 -29.18
N ALA A 184 9.74 -7.45 -28.56
CA ALA A 184 8.53 -6.78 -28.09
C ALA A 184 7.52 -6.54 -29.23
N THR A 185 8.00 -6.02 -30.38
CA THR A 185 7.16 -5.81 -31.57
C THR A 185 6.61 -7.11 -32.13
N GLN A 186 7.43 -8.14 -32.20
CA GLN A 186 7.00 -9.48 -32.65
C GLN A 186 5.98 -10.09 -31.70
N MET A 187 6.21 -10.00 -30.40
CA MET A 187 5.27 -10.50 -29.38
C MET A 187 3.95 -9.75 -29.46
N ALA A 188 3.95 -8.41 -29.54
CA ALA A 188 2.73 -7.63 -29.76
C ALA A 188 1.97 -8.08 -31.02
N GLY A 189 2.68 -8.43 -32.09
CA GLY A 189 2.09 -9.02 -33.29
C GLY A 189 1.34 -10.32 -33.00
N TYR A 190 1.95 -11.24 -32.27
CA TYR A 190 1.32 -12.51 -31.86
C TYR A 190 0.09 -12.27 -30.99
N LEU A 191 0.22 -11.40 -29.98
CA LEU A 191 -0.88 -11.07 -29.07
C LEU A 191 -2.08 -10.43 -29.80
N ASN A 192 -1.85 -9.74 -30.91
CA ASN A 192 -2.91 -9.10 -31.68
C ASN A 192 -3.55 -9.99 -32.78
N THR A 193 -2.91 -11.12 -33.12
CA THR A 193 -3.34 -11.89 -34.30
C THR A 193 -3.70 -13.34 -34.02
N PHE A 194 -3.18 -13.93 -32.93
CA PHE A 194 -3.46 -15.34 -32.60
C PHE A 194 -4.90 -15.54 -32.11
N ASN A 195 -5.46 -16.71 -32.44
CA ASN A 195 -6.75 -17.11 -31.90
C ASN A 195 -6.54 -17.93 -30.61
N PHE A 196 -6.68 -17.31 -29.47
CA PHE A 196 -6.44 -17.94 -28.15
C PHE A 196 -7.57 -18.87 -27.68
N GLN A 197 -8.72 -18.88 -28.33
CA GLN A 197 -9.76 -19.87 -28.08
C GLN A 197 -9.55 -21.16 -28.91
N ASN A 198 -9.14 -21.00 -30.17
CA ASN A 198 -8.91 -22.09 -31.11
C ASN A 198 -7.66 -21.83 -31.95
N PRO A 199 -6.44 -21.95 -31.35
CA PRO A 199 -5.20 -21.62 -32.04
C PRO A 199 -4.93 -22.62 -33.18
N VAL A 200 -4.39 -22.09 -34.30
CA VAL A 200 -3.91 -22.92 -35.39
C VAL A 200 -2.53 -23.50 -35.10
N ALA A 201 -2.07 -24.45 -35.88
CA ALA A 201 -0.79 -25.14 -35.65
C ALA A 201 0.40 -24.18 -35.58
N ALA A 202 0.38 -23.06 -36.34
CA ALA A 202 1.42 -22.05 -36.32
C ALA A 202 1.44 -21.27 -34.98
N ASP A 203 0.27 -20.93 -34.44
CA ASP A 203 0.14 -20.25 -33.14
C ASP A 203 0.64 -21.18 -32.02
N LEU A 204 0.23 -22.45 -32.06
CA LEU A 204 0.68 -23.47 -31.10
C LEU A 204 2.19 -23.65 -31.14
N ALA A 205 2.82 -23.66 -32.32
CA ALA A 205 4.27 -23.80 -32.44
C ALA A 205 5.03 -22.68 -31.70
N VAL A 206 4.48 -21.45 -31.69
CA VAL A 206 5.04 -20.36 -30.91
C VAL A 206 4.81 -20.57 -29.42
N MET A 207 3.58 -20.83 -28.99
CA MET A 207 3.23 -20.92 -27.56
C MET A 207 3.84 -22.13 -26.84
N THR A 208 4.18 -23.21 -27.58
CA THR A 208 4.78 -24.44 -27.04
C THR A 208 6.29 -24.51 -27.17
N ALA A 209 6.92 -23.53 -27.82
CA ALA A 209 8.38 -23.49 -27.99
C ALA A 209 9.10 -23.61 -26.63
N PRO A 210 10.23 -24.37 -26.56
CA PRO A 210 10.86 -24.70 -25.27
C PRO A 210 11.56 -23.49 -24.60
N ASP A 211 12.13 -22.59 -25.38
CA ASP A 211 13.02 -21.52 -24.90
C ASP A 211 12.24 -20.23 -24.64
N GLN A 212 11.33 -20.28 -23.67
CA GLN A 212 10.53 -19.11 -23.31
C GLN A 212 10.14 -19.12 -21.83
N SER A 213 9.89 -17.92 -21.31
CA SER A 213 9.46 -17.69 -19.94
C SER A 213 8.10 -18.34 -19.64
N PHE A 214 7.16 -18.25 -20.57
CA PHE A 214 5.84 -18.82 -20.43
C PHE A 214 5.62 -19.84 -21.56
N ARG A 215 5.48 -21.09 -21.20
CA ARG A 215 5.34 -22.19 -22.16
C ARG A 215 4.02 -22.92 -21.95
N VAL A 216 3.23 -22.97 -23.00
CA VAL A 216 2.06 -23.84 -23.02
C VAL A 216 2.51 -25.29 -23.18
N ILE A 217 2.09 -26.18 -22.29
CA ILE A 217 2.33 -27.62 -22.37
C ILE A 217 1.15 -28.31 -23.10
N ASP A 218 -0.05 -27.95 -22.66
CA ASP A 218 -1.31 -28.31 -23.31
C ASP A 218 -2.38 -27.26 -23.02
N ARG A 219 -3.64 -27.46 -23.45
CA ARG A 219 -4.74 -26.49 -23.30
C ARG A 219 -4.97 -26.05 -21.86
N PHE A 220 -4.65 -26.88 -20.88
CA PHE A 220 -4.89 -26.61 -19.46
C PHE A 220 -3.64 -26.78 -18.59
N THR A 221 -2.47 -26.72 -19.22
CA THR A 221 -1.19 -26.78 -18.49
C THR A 221 -0.23 -25.73 -19.04
N ILE A 222 0.25 -24.87 -18.16
CA ILE A 222 1.26 -23.83 -18.48
C ILE A 222 2.47 -23.97 -17.56
N GLN A 223 3.66 -23.79 -18.10
CA GLN A 223 4.92 -23.73 -17.37
C GLN A 223 5.46 -22.32 -17.38
N LEU A 224 5.86 -21.84 -16.22
CA LEU A 224 6.60 -20.60 -16.02
C LEU A 224 8.05 -20.94 -15.74
N SER A 225 8.96 -20.44 -16.58
CA SER A 225 10.41 -20.71 -16.50
C SER A 225 11.14 -19.41 -16.19
N MET A 226 11.85 -19.37 -15.07
CA MET A 226 12.61 -18.21 -14.59
C MET A 226 14.02 -18.14 -15.19
N GLY A 227 14.75 -17.06 -14.91
CA GLY A 227 16.12 -16.88 -15.38
C GLY A 227 16.25 -16.04 -16.64
N TYR A 228 15.16 -15.45 -17.12
CA TYR A 228 15.14 -14.59 -18.30
C TYR A 228 15.05 -13.10 -17.97
N GLY A 229 14.58 -12.77 -16.77
CA GLY A 229 14.40 -11.40 -16.29
C GLY A 229 15.68 -10.72 -15.81
N TYR A 230 15.53 -9.54 -15.22
CA TYR A 230 16.69 -8.75 -14.77
C TYR A 230 17.39 -9.30 -13.51
N LEU A 231 16.76 -10.19 -12.74
CA LEU A 231 17.43 -10.93 -11.68
C LEU A 231 18.43 -11.98 -12.24
N GLY A 232 18.39 -12.23 -13.55
CA GLY A 232 19.32 -13.14 -14.23
C GLY A 232 18.99 -14.60 -14.00
N THR A 233 20.04 -15.43 -13.91
CA THR A 233 19.92 -16.89 -13.88
C THR A 233 19.75 -17.43 -12.45
N VAL A 234 18.87 -16.86 -11.65
CA VAL A 234 18.55 -17.37 -10.32
C VAL A 234 17.15 -18.03 -10.31
N ALA A 235 17.02 -19.11 -9.55
CA ALA A 235 15.72 -19.66 -9.23
C ALA A 235 15.07 -18.71 -8.19
N TYR A 236 13.87 -18.23 -8.49
CA TYR A 236 13.26 -17.21 -7.64
C TYR A 236 12.32 -17.82 -6.60
N SER A 237 12.68 -17.68 -5.33
CA SER A 237 11.97 -18.31 -4.21
C SER A 237 10.57 -17.75 -3.96
N PHE A 238 10.35 -16.51 -4.38
CA PHE A 238 9.13 -15.76 -4.05
C PHE A 238 8.16 -15.60 -5.23
N LEU A 239 8.33 -16.40 -6.29
CA LEU A 239 7.50 -16.34 -7.49
C LEU A 239 5.99 -16.34 -7.20
N LEU A 240 5.53 -17.21 -6.27
CA LEU A 240 4.09 -17.29 -5.98
C LEU A 240 3.56 -16.00 -5.36
N ALA A 241 4.37 -15.29 -4.58
CA ALA A 241 4.03 -13.95 -4.07
C ALA A 241 3.87 -12.96 -5.22
N ALA A 242 4.86 -12.89 -6.11
CA ALA A 242 4.89 -11.96 -7.23
C ALA A 242 3.69 -12.16 -8.19
N ILE A 243 3.35 -13.41 -8.51
CA ILE A 243 2.24 -13.72 -9.44
C ILE A 243 0.85 -13.78 -8.76
N ALA A 244 0.75 -13.59 -7.45
CA ALA A 244 -0.53 -13.45 -6.75
C ALA A 244 -1.17 -12.07 -6.96
N GLY A 245 -0.40 -11.08 -7.44
CA GLY A 245 -0.84 -9.71 -7.68
C GLY A 245 -1.57 -9.49 -9.01
N PRO A 246 -2.16 -8.28 -9.19
CA PRO A 246 -2.93 -7.92 -10.38
C PRO A 246 -2.20 -8.06 -11.70
N ILE A 247 -0.90 -7.78 -11.75
CA ILE A 247 -0.10 -7.85 -12.98
C ILE A 247 -0.08 -9.24 -13.64
N ALA A 248 -0.31 -10.30 -12.87
CA ALA A 248 -0.41 -11.67 -13.38
C ALA A 248 -1.86 -12.14 -13.59
N SER A 249 -2.82 -11.23 -13.62
CA SER A 249 -4.23 -11.56 -13.87
C SER A 249 -4.49 -12.00 -15.29
N ALA A 250 -5.41 -12.94 -15.46
CA ALA A 250 -5.92 -13.32 -16.77
C ALA A 250 -6.83 -12.23 -17.35
N VAL A 251 -6.59 -11.83 -18.58
CA VAL A 251 -7.47 -10.95 -19.37
C VAL A 251 -7.96 -11.67 -20.59
N ASP A 252 -9.15 -11.32 -21.07
CA ASP A 252 -9.74 -11.93 -22.26
C ASP A 252 -9.08 -11.40 -23.54
N PRO A 253 -8.36 -12.27 -24.31
CA PRO A 253 -7.71 -11.85 -25.54
C PRO A 253 -8.67 -11.32 -26.60
N ALA A 254 -9.87 -11.91 -26.71
CA ALA A 254 -10.86 -11.50 -27.71
C ALA A 254 -11.35 -10.07 -27.44
N VAL A 255 -11.60 -9.75 -26.17
CA VAL A 255 -11.97 -8.38 -25.76
C VAL A 255 -10.83 -7.38 -26.03
N VAL A 256 -9.60 -7.73 -25.67
CA VAL A 256 -8.43 -6.86 -25.89
C VAL A 256 -8.22 -6.62 -27.37
N GLN A 257 -8.21 -7.67 -28.20
CA GLN A 257 -7.99 -7.60 -29.64
C GLN A 257 -9.08 -6.78 -30.37
N ALA A 258 -10.35 -6.96 -29.99
CA ALA A 258 -11.47 -6.22 -30.56
C ALA A 258 -11.46 -4.71 -30.22
N ASN A 259 -10.76 -4.31 -29.18
CA ASN A 259 -10.82 -2.96 -28.63
C ASN A 259 -9.43 -2.29 -28.57
N GLY A 260 -8.65 -2.39 -29.64
CA GLY A 260 -7.39 -1.66 -29.78
C GLY A 260 -6.12 -2.50 -29.58
N GLY A 261 -6.25 -3.74 -29.11
CA GLY A 261 -5.15 -4.69 -29.04
C GLY A 261 -4.08 -4.35 -27.97
N VAL A 262 -2.86 -4.81 -28.26
CA VAL A 262 -1.68 -4.64 -27.39
C VAL A 262 -0.64 -3.80 -28.12
N ALA A 263 -0.19 -2.71 -27.50
CA ALA A 263 0.86 -1.83 -27.99
C ALA A 263 2.12 -1.95 -27.12
N VAL A 264 3.30 -1.96 -27.75
CA VAL A 264 4.59 -1.98 -27.03
C VAL A 264 4.76 -0.69 -26.24
N GLY A 265 4.94 -0.79 -24.93
CA GLY A 265 5.07 0.36 -24.04
C GLY A 265 3.83 1.24 -23.96
N GLY A 266 2.67 0.74 -24.42
CA GLY A 266 1.44 1.49 -24.50
C GLY A 266 0.33 0.99 -23.58
N THR A 267 -0.79 1.73 -23.57
CA THR A 267 -2.00 1.40 -22.82
C THR A 267 -3.17 1.10 -23.76
N ASN A 268 -4.23 0.48 -23.25
CA ASN A 268 -5.45 0.21 -23.99
C ASN A 268 -6.61 1.04 -23.40
N ASN A 269 -7.10 2.03 -24.16
CA ASN A 269 -8.12 2.96 -23.69
C ASN A 269 -9.46 2.30 -23.34
N PHE A 270 -9.81 1.19 -23.98
CA PHE A 270 -11.01 0.45 -23.64
C PHE A 270 -10.85 -0.24 -22.26
N MET A 271 -9.75 -0.94 -22.07
CA MET A 271 -9.45 -1.63 -20.81
C MET A 271 -9.27 -0.65 -19.64
N ALA A 272 -8.91 0.60 -19.91
CA ALA A 272 -8.77 1.63 -18.88
C ALA A 272 -10.09 1.93 -18.14
N THR A 273 -11.24 1.64 -18.75
CA THR A 273 -12.58 1.96 -18.21
C THR A 273 -13.57 0.79 -18.24
N ASN A 274 -13.19 -0.34 -18.85
CA ASN A 274 -14.05 -1.52 -18.99
C ASN A 274 -13.33 -2.77 -18.50
N MET A 275 -14.07 -3.63 -17.83
CA MET A 275 -13.53 -4.85 -17.21
C MET A 275 -14.34 -6.08 -17.63
N VAL A 276 -13.64 -7.09 -18.15
CA VAL A 276 -14.16 -8.43 -18.40
C VAL A 276 -13.19 -9.42 -17.77
N GLY A 277 -13.51 -9.93 -16.61
CA GLY A 277 -12.64 -10.81 -15.84
C GLY A 277 -13.28 -12.15 -15.49
N THR A 278 -12.54 -12.96 -14.73
CA THR A 278 -12.96 -14.27 -14.23
C THR A 278 -13.42 -14.24 -12.78
N GLY A 279 -13.36 -13.08 -12.13
CA GLY A 279 -13.67 -12.90 -10.72
C GLY A 279 -15.17 -12.92 -10.39
N PRO A 280 -15.51 -12.90 -9.09
CA PRO A 280 -16.88 -13.06 -8.62
C PRO A 280 -17.76 -11.81 -8.79
N TYR A 281 -17.19 -10.68 -9.21
CA TYR A 281 -17.90 -9.44 -9.45
C TYR A 281 -17.84 -9.00 -10.91
N VAL A 282 -18.86 -8.23 -11.30
CA VAL A 282 -18.91 -7.47 -12.57
C VAL A 282 -19.12 -5.99 -12.27
N VAL A 283 -18.52 -5.11 -13.05
CA VAL A 283 -18.73 -3.67 -12.98
C VAL A 283 -20.09 -3.32 -13.59
N ARG A 284 -20.92 -2.61 -12.86
CA ARG A 284 -22.20 -2.08 -13.34
C ARG A 284 -22.10 -0.64 -13.77
N THR A 285 -21.44 0.18 -12.97
CA THR A 285 -21.17 1.58 -13.28
C THR A 285 -19.75 1.94 -12.83
N PHE A 286 -19.09 2.76 -13.60
CA PHE A 286 -17.82 3.39 -13.26
C PHE A 286 -17.88 4.85 -13.70
N ASN A 287 -17.59 5.75 -12.77
CA ASN A 287 -17.44 7.17 -13.02
C ASN A 287 -16.21 7.67 -12.23
N SER A 288 -15.17 8.08 -12.95
CA SER A 288 -13.90 8.50 -12.35
C SER A 288 -13.99 9.68 -11.40
N ALA A 289 -15.11 10.43 -11.40
CA ALA A 289 -15.32 11.55 -10.49
C ALA A 289 -16.10 11.20 -9.23
N THR A 290 -16.95 10.15 -9.25
CA THR A 290 -17.92 9.91 -8.17
C THR A 290 -17.83 8.53 -7.54
N GLY A 291 -17.34 7.52 -8.26
CA GLY A 291 -17.27 6.16 -7.73
C GLY A 291 -17.70 5.07 -8.70
N TYR A 292 -17.85 3.86 -8.18
CA TYR A 292 -18.25 2.70 -8.97
C TYR A 292 -19.15 1.74 -8.19
N LEU A 293 -19.94 0.96 -8.93
CA LEU A 293 -20.76 -0.13 -8.41
C LEU A 293 -20.32 -1.44 -9.06
N ILE A 294 -19.97 -2.41 -8.21
CA ILE A 294 -19.75 -3.80 -8.61
C ILE A 294 -20.84 -4.68 -8.02
N GLN A 295 -21.27 -5.68 -8.77
CA GLN A 295 -22.32 -6.62 -8.37
C GLN A 295 -21.83 -8.05 -8.52
N PRO A 296 -22.35 -9.00 -7.71
CA PRO A 296 -22.09 -10.42 -7.91
C PRO A 296 -22.33 -10.83 -9.37
N ASP A 297 -21.36 -11.57 -9.94
CA ASP A 297 -21.56 -12.17 -11.27
C ASP A 297 -22.51 -13.39 -11.18
N PRO A 298 -23.70 -13.35 -11.79
CA PRO A 298 -24.63 -14.47 -11.75
C PRO A 298 -24.11 -15.71 -12.50
N ASN A 299 -23.13 -15.51 -13.39
CA ASN A 299 -22.50 -16.56 -14.19
C ASN A 299 -21.13 -16.98 -13.67
N TYR A 300 -20.75 -16.54 -12.47
CA TYR A 300 -19.45 -16.83 -11.90
C TYR A 300 -19.13 -18.34 -11.94
N TRP A 301 -17.99 -18.69 -12.49
CA TRP A 301 -17.59 -20.09 -12.71
C TRP A 301 -17.55 -20.92 -11.40
N ALA A 302 -17.11 -20.31 -10.29
CA ALA A 302 -17.00 -20.97 -9.00
C ALA A 302 -18.23 -20.79 -8.09
N LYS A 303 -19.42 -20.62 -8.63
CA LYS A 303 -20.66 -20.44 -7.85
C LYS A 303 -20.95 -21.52 -6.81
N ASN A 304 -20.43 -22.72 -6.99
CA ASN A 304 -20.55 -23.85 -6.07
C ASN A 304 -19.32 -24.03 -5.16
N ALA A 305 -18.38 -23.10 -5.14
CA ALA A 305 -17.12 -23.21 -4.40
C ALA A 305 -17.33 -23.40 -2.89
N SER A 306 -18.40 -22.83 -2.32
CA SER A 306 -18.73 -23.00 -0.89
C SER A 306 -18.95 -24.48 -0.50
N ALA A 307 -19.42 -25.30 -1.43
CA ALA A 307 -19.61 -26.74 -1.21
C ALA A 307 -18.37 -27.56 -1.61
N ALA A 308 -17.69 -27.16 -2.69
CA ALA A 308 -16.57 -27.93 -3.26
C ALA A 308 -15.22 -27.62 -2.58
N GLU A 309 -14.94 -26.35 -2.33
CA GLU A 309 -13.68 -25.86 -1.74
C GLU A 309 -13.96 -24.79 -0.67
N PRO A 310 -14.65 -25.11 0.45
CA PRO A 310 -15.06 -24.14 1.46
C PRO A 310 -13.88 -23.47 2.17
N TRP A 311 -12.70 -24.10 2.10
CA TRP A 311 -11.46 -23.59 2.67
C TRP A 311 -10.78 -22.50 1.81
N ASN A 312 -11.15 -22.41 0.52
CA ASN A 312 -10.56 -21.45 -0.41
C ASN A 312 -11.45 -20.19 -0.51
N ASN A 313 -11.16 -19.22 0.34
CA ASN A 313 -11.93 -17.98 0.42
C ASN A 313 -11.88 -17.14 -0.86
N ILE A 314 -10.82 -17.27 -1.66
CA ILE A 314 -10.57 -16.41 -2.82
C ILE A 314 -11.49 -16.73 -4.00
N ILE A 315 -11.93 -17.98 -4.15
CA ILE A 315 -12.82 -18.39 -5.24
C ILE A 315 -14.30 -18.41 -4.84
N GLN A 316 -14.66 -17.96 -3.65
CA GLN A 316 -16.06 -17.97 -3.23
C GLN A 316 -16.91 -16.98 -4.03
N PRO A 317 -18.20 -17.27 -4.28
CA PRO A 317 -19.09 -16.34 -4.96
C PRO A 317 -19.39 -15.12 -4.09
N ALA A 318 -19.50 -13.97 -4.71
CA ALA A 318 -19.92 -12.73 -4.05
C ALA A 318 -21.35 -12.80 -3.52
N LYS A 319 -21.63 -12.17 -2.37
CA LYS A 319 -22.95 -12.19 -1.71
C LYS A 319 -23.64 -10.83 -1.68
N ALA A 320 -22.90 -9.74 -1.73
CA ALA A 320 -23.43 -8.38 -1.69
C ALA A 320 -22.85 -7.54 -2.82
N SER A 321 -23.61 -6.59 -3.32
CA SER A 321 -23.08 -5.55 -4.21
C SER A 321 -22.24 -4.56 -3.41
N ILE A 322 -21.24 -3.95 -4.03
CA ILE A 322 -20.34 -2.98 -3.41
C ILE A 322 -20.43 -1.67 -4.20
N GLN A 323 -20.78 -0.61 -3.50
CA GLN A 323 -20.70 0.76 -4.00
C GLN A 323 -19.47 1.44 -3.37
N ILE A 324 -18.57 1.96 -4.19
CA ILE A 324 -17.48 2.80 -3.74
C ILE A 324 -17.81 4.25 -4.11
N ASN A 325 -17.75 5.14 -3.14
CA ASN A 325 -17.82 6.58 -3.34
C ASN A 325 -16.43 7.17 -3.29
N PHE A 326 -16.08 8.02 -4.25
CA PHE A 326 -14.86 8.81 -4.19
C PHE A 326 -15.09 10.04 -3.33
N GLN A 327 -14.72 9.93 -2.05
CA GLN A 327 -14.89 10.97 -1.04
C GLN A 327 -13.53 11.55 -0.66
N SER A 328 -13.20 12.75 -1.13
CA SER A 328 -11.91 13.38 -0.83
C SER A 328 -11.78 13.94 0.60
N SER A 329 -12.90 14.15 1.30
CA SER A 329 -12.92 14.70 2.64
C SER A 329 -12.88 13.61 3.72
N ALA A 330 -11.75 13.46 4.41
CA ALA A 330 -11.64 12.55 5.56
C ALA A 330 -12.65 12.88 6.67
N ILE A 331 -12.97 14.16 6.89
CA ILE A 331 -13.95 14.60 7.90
C ILE A 331 -15.34 14.06 7.56
N THR A 332 -15.73 14.16 6.29
CA THR A 332 -17.02 13.64 5.80
C THR A 332 -17.06 12.12 5.91
N ALA A 333 -16.06 11.42 5.41
CA ALA A 333 -15.97 9.97 5.48
C ALA A 333 -16.05 9.43 6.93
N ILE A 334 -15.37 10.10 7.87
CA ILE A 334 -15.44 9.77 9.31
C ILE A 334 -16.86 10.03 9.87
N ALA A 335 -17.55 11.08 9.43
CA ALA A 335 -18.92 11.34 9.85
C ALA A 335 -19.89 10.28 9.28
N ASP A 336 -19.69 9.87 8.03
CA ASP A 336 -20.53 8.89 7.33
C ASP A 336 -20.46 7.51 8.00
N ILE A 337 -19.26 7.02 8.36
CA ILE A 337 -19.16 5.74 9.08
C ILE A 337 -19.75 5.83 10.49
N LYS A 338 -19.57 6.94 11.21
CA LYS A 338 -20.12 7.14 12.54
C LYS A 338 -21.65 7.19 12.55
N SER A 339 -22.25 7.68 11.48
CA SER A 339 -23.73 7.76 11.32
C SER A 339 -24.35 6.46 10.79
N GLY A 340 -23.55 5.52 10.27
CA GLY A 340 -24.02 4.34 9.57
C GLY A 340 -24.42 4.62 8.11
N ALA A 341 -24.02 5.75 7.55
CA ALA A 341 -24.25 6.05 6.14
C ALA A 341 -23.43 5.13 5.22
N VAL A 342 -22.24 4.70 5.66
CA VAL A 342 -21.38 3.78 4.91
C VAL A 342 -21.05 2.52 5.73
N ALA A 343 -20.72 1.44 5.01
CA ALA A 343 -20.34 0.15 5.55
C ALA A 343 -18.85 0.07 5.95
N GLY A 344 -18.02 0.94 5.42
CA GLY A 344 -16.60 0.99 5.75
C GLY A 344 -15.87 2.15 5.08
N LEU A 345 -14.64 2.34 5.51
CA LEU A 345 -13.73 3.37 5.01
C LEU A 345 -12.45 2.74 4.45
N SER A 346 -11.86 3.35 3.44
CA SER A 346 -10.47 3.12 3.10
C SER A 346 -9.58 3.48 4.29
N PHE A 347 -8.54 2.69 4.52
CA PHE A 347 -7.55 2.95 5.58
C PHE A 347 -6.86 4.31 5.41
N ALA A 348 -6.78 4.84 4.20
CA ALA A 348 -6.14 6.14 3.91
C ALA A 348 -6.78 7.33 4.64
N TYR A 349 -8.02 7.20 5.14
CA TYR A 349 -8.66 8.25 5.93
C TYR A 349 -8.26 8.29 7.40
N VAL A 350 -7.71 7.20 7.92
CA VAL A 350 -7.62 6.99 9.36
C VAL A 350 -6.18 6.80 9.79
N GLY A 351 -5.56 7.88 10.20
CA GLY A 351 -4.29 7.84 10.91
C GLY A 351 -4.44 7.35 12.37
N PRO A 352 -3.33 6.95 13.00
CA PRO A 352 -3.31 6.51 14.39
C PRO A 352 -3.93 7.49 15.38
N SER A 353 -3.83 8.79 15.12
CA SER A 353 -4.36 9.86 15.97
C SER A 353 -5.90 9.92 16.01
N GLN A 354 -6.58 9.40 14.98
CA GLN A 354 -8.04 9.50 14.82
C GLN A 354 -8.80 8.30 15.38
N ILE A 355 -8.13 7.18 15.61
CA ILE A 355 -8.78 5.90 15.94
C ILE A 355 -9.60 5.95 17.22
N ASP A 356 -9.12 6.64 18.26
CA ASP A 356 -9.82 6.74 19.55
C ASP A 356 -11.18 7.42 19.41
N SER A 357 -11.28 8.40 18.50
CA SER A 357 -12.54 9.09 18.21
C SER A 357 -13.53 8.22 17.42
N LEU A 358 -13.02 7.30 16.62
CA LEU A 358 -13.84 6.36 15.85
C LEU A 358 -14.36 5.23 16.72
N THR A 359 -13.52 4.64 17.55
CA THR A 359 -13.92 3.53 18.45
C THR A 359 -14.91 3.95 19.55
N ALA A 360 -15.06 5.26 19.79
CA ALA A 360 -16.11 5.77 20.65
C ALA A 360 -17.54 5.66 20.07
N SER A 361 -17.68 5.47 18.74
CA SER A 361 -18.98 5.29 18.08
C SER A 361 -19.45 3.83 18.17
N SER A 362 -20.74 3.61 18.46
CA SER A 362 -21.34 2.27 18.44
C SER A 362 -21.48 1.69 17.03
N CYS A 363 -21.39 2.54 15.99
CA CYS A 363 -21.45 2.14 14.60
C CYS A 363 -20.12 1.69 14.01
N VAL A 364 -19.04 1.86 14.74
CA VAL A 364 -17.69 1.61 14.23
C VAL A 364 -17.08 0.38 14.89
N ASP A 365 -16.63 -0.55 14.07
CA ASP A 365 -15.69 -1.60 14.42
C ASP A 365 -14.35 -1.26 13.76
N ALA A 366 -13.44 -0.68 14.54
CA ALA A 366 -12.10 -0.37 14.07
C ALA A 366 -11.17 -1.50 14.49
N ARG A 367 -10.83 -2.36 13.55
CA ARG A 367 -9.91 -3.47 13.74
C ARG A 367 -8.50 -3.02 13.42
N LEU A 368 -7.60 -3.25 14.36
CA LEU A 368 -6.18 -3.18 14.07
C LEU A 368 -5.90 -4.18 12.95
N LEU A 369 -5.41 -3.69 11.83
CA LEU A 369 -4.82 -4.56 10.83
C LEU A 369 -3.57 -5.13 11.47
N ASP A 370 -3.56 -6.44 11.64
CA ASP A 370 -2.52 -7.14 12.38
C ASP A 370 -1.16 -6.80 11.75
N ILE A 371 -0.30 -6.15 12.54
CA ILE A 371 1.04 -5.72 12.09
C ILE A 371 1.90 -6.94 11.68
N VAL A 372 1.56 -8.13 12.19
CA VAL A 372 2.23 -9.38 11.83
C VAL A 372 2.12 -9.67 10.32
N TYR A 373 1.11 -9.12 9.66
CA TYR A 373 0.88 -9.26 8.23
C TYR A 373 1.04 -7.94 7.47
N GLY A 374 1.84 -7.07 8.01
CA GLY A 374 2.10 -5.67 7.73
C GLY A 374 2.39 -5.20 6.32
N SER A 375 1.80 -5.80 5.30
CA SER A 375 1.85 -5.27 3.93
C SER A 375 1.30 -3.86 3.81
N THR A 376 0.50 -3.43 4.80
CA THR A 376 -0.19 -2.16 4.78
C THR A 376 0.44 -1.05 5.54
N ALA A 377 1.13 -1.38 6.60
CA ALA A 377 1.71 -0.35 7.43
C ALA A 377 2.87 0.35 6.74
N GLY A 378 3.50 -0.29 5.75
CA GLY A 378 4.73 0.21 5.16
C GLY A 378 5.79 0.52 6.22
N GLY A 379 7.03 0.47 5.85
CA GLY A 379 8.10 0.99 6.69
C GLY A 379 8.37 2.45 6.34
N TRP A 380 8.57 3.28 7.35
CA TRP A 380 8.94 4.67 7.15
C TRP A 380 10.35 4.92 7.67
N TRP A 381 11.15 5.61 6.88
CA TRP A 381 12.52 5.96 7.22
C TRP A 381 12.90 7.34 6.70
N ILE A 382 14.03 7.83 7.16
CA ILE A 382 14.67 9.05 6.65
C ILE A 382 15.85 8.61 5.80
N TYR A 383 15.82 8.92 4.51
CA TYR A 383 16.99 8.73 3.67
C TYR A 383 17.98 9.87 3.84
N MET A 384 19.24 9.56 3.68
CA MET A 384 20.38 10.49 3.68
C MET A 384 21.22 10.18 2.45
N ASN A 385 21.22 11.06 1.45
CA ASN A 385 21.94 10.81 0.22
C ASN A 385 23.44 10.80 0.45
N GLN A 386 24.03 9.61 0.35
CA GLN A 386 25.45 9.36 0.65
C GLN A 386 26.39 9.93 -0.43
N GLN A 387 25.85 10.39 -1.55
CA GLN A 387 26.61 11.07 -2.62
C GLN A 387 26.64 12.59 -2.43
N THR A 388 25.93 13.13 -1.42
CA THR A 388 25.76 14.58 -1.21
C THR A 388 26.14 14.99 0.22
N ALA A 389 26.92 16.08 0.34
CA ALA A 389 27.25 16.65 1.64
C ALA A 389 25.98 17.16 2.37
N PRO A 390 25.91 16.99 3.69
CA PRO A 390 26.93 16.46 4.59
C PRO A 390 26.93 14.93 4.74
N PHE A 391 26.03 14.21 4.08
CA PHE A 391 25.78 12.77 4.30
C PHE A 391 26.79 11.84 3.63
N THR A 392 27.75 12.37 2.87
CA THR A 392 28.95 11.64 2.43
C THR A 392 29.81 11.18 3.61
N ASP A 393 29.74 11.89 4.76
CA ASP A 393 30.46 11.55 5.97
C ASP A 393 29.67 10.58 6.85
N PRO A 394 30.17 9.35 7.11
CA PRO A 394 29.46 8.38 7.93
C PRO A 394 29.25 8.85 9.38
N ASN A 395 30.13 9.70 9.92
CA ASN A 395 29.95 10.26 11.27
C ASN A 395 28.72 11.19 11.33
N VAL A 396 28.44 11.93 10.25
CA VAL A 396 27.22 12.74 10.17
C VAL A 396 25.97 11.87 10.13
N ARG A 397 25.98 10.77 9.35
CA ARG A 397 24.85 9.84 9.33
C ARG A 397 24.62 9.19 10.70
N ALA A 398 25.73 8.77 11.36
CA ALA A 398 25.67 8.27 12.74
C ALA A 398 25.10 9.31 13.71
N ALA A 399 25.54 10.58 13.59
CA ALA A 399 25.00 11.66 14.41
C ALA A 399 23.50 11.86 14.20
N VAL A 400 23.02 11.84 12.95
CA VAL A 400 21.60 11.98 12.63
C VAL A 400 20.75 10.89 13.29
N VAL A 401 21.12 9.60 13.12
CA VAL A 401 20.31 8.50 13.66
C VAL A 401 20.26 8.50 15.19
N HIS A 402 21.29 9.03 15.86
CA HIS A 402 21.30 9.15 17.32
C HIS A 402 20.72 10.46 17.85
N ALA A 403 20.55 11.49 17.00
CA ALA A 403 19.90 12.75 17.38
C ALA A 403 18.38 12.67 17.34
N ILE A 404 17.78 11.77 16.58
CA ILE A 404 16.33 11.62 16.43
C ILE A 404 15.72 11.07 17.71
N ASN A 405 14.79 11.82 18.29
CA ASN A 405 14.00 11.37 19.43
C ASN A 405 12.77 10.58 18.96
N TYR A 406 12.97 9.30 18.67
CA TYR A 406 11.94 8.40 18.14
C TYR A 406 10.72 8.25 19.04
N ASP A 407 10.92 8.19 20.37
CA ASP A 407 9.82 8.06 21.33
C ASP A 407 8.94 9.32 21.35
N ASN A 408 9.55 10.48 21.17
CA ASN A 408 8.83 11.75 21.04
C ASN A 408 8.02 11.80 19.72
N ILE A 409 8.57 11.25 18.63
CA ILE A 409 7.85 11.11 17.35
C ILE A 409 6.66 10.17 17.53
N ILE A 410 6.86 8.97 18.10
CA ILE A 410 5.78 7.99 18.33
C ILE A 410 4.68 8.57 19.20
N SER A 411 5.05 9.23 20.30
CA SER A 411 4.07 9.77 21.24
C SER A 411 3.30 10.96 20.71
N ARG A 412 3.97 11.89 19.99
CA ARG A 412 3.35 13.13 19.57
C ARG A 412 2.72 13.08 18.18
N ALA A 413 3.40 12.45 17.20
CA ALA A 413 2.85 12.36 15.85
C ALA A 413 1.87 11.20 15.71
N PHE A 414 2.12 10.05 16.36
CA PHE A 414 1.31 8.86 16.18
C PHE A 414 0.45 8.48 17.41
N ASN A 415 0.36 9.36 18.41
CA ASN A 415 -0.41 9.11 19.65
C ASN A 415 -0.09 7.75 20.33
N GLY A 416 1.18 7.33 20.28
CA GLY A 416 1.65 6.04 20.77
C GLY A 416 1.34 4.83 19.88
N LYS A 417 0.72 5.03 18.71
CA LYS A 417 0.25 3.97 17.81
C LYS A 417 1.21 3.76 16.62
N ALA A 418 2.48 3.63 16.91
CA ALA A 418 3.53 3.23 15.98
C ALA A 418 4.60 2.45 16.73
N GLN A 419 5.35 1.63 16.02
CA GLN A 419 6.49 0.90 16.60
C GLN A 419 7.78 1.27 15.88
N ARG A 420 8.89 1.18 16.61
CA ARG A 420 10.23 1.28 16.04
C ARG A 420 10.58 -0.01 15.31
N TRP A 421 11.44 0.11 14.32
CA TRP A 421 11.90 -1.04 13.57
C TRP A 421 13.37 -0.94 13.15
N VAL A 422 13.90 -2.04 12.64
CA VAL A 422 15.22 -2.14 12.01
C VAL A 422 15.03 -2.83 10.66
N GLY A 423 15.33 -2.13 9.58
CA GLY A 423 15.11 -2.65 8.23
C GLY A 423 16.36 -3.25 7.59
N PRO A 424 16.30 -3.59 6.28
CA PRO A 424 15.31 -3.10 5.31
C PRO A 424 13.94 -3.80 5.34
N VAL A 425 13.85 -5.04 5.81
CA VAL A 425 12.58 -5.80 5.85
C VAL A 425 11.76 -5.35 7.07
N PRO A 426 10.47 -5.02 6.94
CA PRO A 426 9.67 -4.56 8.07
C PRO A 426 9.22 -5.70 9.01
N PRO A 427 8.81 -5.36 10.25
CA PRO A 427 8.21 -6.32 11.17
C PRO A 427 7.02 -7.05 10.56
N GLY A 428 6.91 -8.35 10.84
CA GLY A 428 5.85 -9.21 10.34
C GLY A 428 6.20 -9.94 9.04
N TYR A 429 7.19 -9.50 8.31
CA TYR A 429 7.70 -10.21 7.14
C TYR A 429 8.65 -11.36 7.51
N PRO A 430 8.73 -12.40 6.66
CA PRO A 430 9.78 -13.41 6.81
C PRO A 430 11.15 -12.74 6.88
N TYR A 431 12.02 -13.27 7.70
CA TYR A 431 13.40 -12.77 7.88
C TYR A 431 13.51 -11.30 8.34
N TYR A 432 12.47 -10.75 8.97
CA TYR A 432 12.61 -9.47 9.66
C TYR A 432 13.71 -9.57 10.73
N ASN A 433 14.69 -8.67 10.63
CA ASN A 433 15.76 -8.48 11.61
C ASN A 433 16.28 -9.79 12.24
N PRO A 434 16.73 -10.78 11.45
CA PRO A 434 17.08 -12.10 11.97
C PRO A 434 18.30 -12.07 12.90
N GLY A 435 19.14 -11.01 12.82
CA GLY A 435 20.24 -10.73 13.73
C GLY A 435 19.81 -10.13 15.08
N ASN A 436 18.52 -9.85 15.28
CA ASN A 436 17.95 -9.26 16.50
C ASN A 436 18.65 -7.94 16.93
N LEU A 437 18.96 -7.09 15.97
CA LEU A 437 19.52 -5.76 16.21
C LEU A 437 18.49 -4.87 16.92
N GLN A 438 18.98 -4.01 17.81
CA GLN A 438 18.12 -3.04 18.46
C GLN A 438 18.02 -1.77 17.61
N PRO A 439 16.85 -1.13 17.53
CA PRO A 439 16.72 0.17 16.87
C PRO A 439 17.72 1.19 17.44
N TYR A 440 18.23 2.10 16.58
CA TYR A 440 19.18 3.12 17.03
C TYR A 440 18.68 3.87 18.25
N PRO A 441 19.43 3.93 19.37
CA PRO A 441 18.99 4.68 20.53
C PRO A 441 19.05 6.19 20.27
N TYR A 442 18.09 6.94 20.83
CA TYR A 442 18.25 8.37 20.97
C TYR A 442 19.36 8.64 22.01
N ASP A 443 20.45 9.20 21.57
CA ASP A 443 21.61 9.58 22.40
C ASP A 443 22.24 10.84 21.85
N LEU A 444 21.81 11.99 22.39
CA LEU A 444 22.29 13.29 21.94
C LEU A 444 23.80 13.49 22.23
N ASN A 445 24.32 12.91 23.31
CA ASN A 445 25.76 13.01 23.60
C ASN A 445 26.59 12.28 22.57
N ARG A 446 26.18 11.06 22.21
CA ARG A 446 26.79 10.31 21.12
C ARG A 446 26.66 11.05 19.79
N ALA A 447 25.49 11.57 19.47
CA ALA A 447 25.26 12.34 18.25
C ALA A 447 26.20 13.56 18.13
N MET A 448 26.40 14.29 19.23
CA MET A 448 27.37 15.40 19.28
C MET A 448 28.83 14.92 19.16
N GLN A 449 29.18 13.77 19.71
CA GLN A 449 30.51 13.18 19.56
C GLN A 449 30.79 12.79 18.09
N GLU A 450 29.83 12.15 17.44
CA GLU A 450 29.93 11.78 16.01
C GLU A 450 30.06 13.04 15.13
N MET A 451 29.28 14.09 15.38
CA MET A 451 29.45 15.38 14.67
C MET A 451 30.86 15.97 14.87
N ASN A 452 31.43 15.85 16.07
CA ASN A 452 32.78 16.36 16.36
C ASN A 452 33.90 15.50 15.74
N GLN A 453 33.59 14.26 15.30
CA GLN A 453 34.49 13.43 14.51
C GLN A 453 34.41 13.73 13.01
N SER A 454 33.32 14.37 12.56
CA SER A 454 33.13 14.79 11.17
C SER A 454 33.93 16.05 10.83
N GLN A 455 33.89 16.46 9.57
CA GLN A 455 34.45 17.75 9.15
C GLN A 455 33.61 18.94 9.61
N TRP A 456 32.35 18.75 10.02
CA TRP A 456 31.42 19.80 10.46
C TRP A 456 31.24 19.82 11.99
N LYS A 457 32.33 20.12 12.68
CA LYS A 457 32.38 20.10 14.14
C LYS A 457 31.49 21.14 14.79
N LEU A 458 30.97 20.81 15.97
CA LEU A 458 30.23 21.77 16.81
C LEU A 458 31.18 22.79 17.48
N PRO A 459 30.72 24.02 17.72
CA PRO A 459 29.34 24.52 17.58
C PRO A 459 28.95 24.96 16.16
N GLY A 460 29.84 24.95 15.17
CA GLY A 460 29.55 25.43 13.82
C GLY A 460 28.51 24.57 13.07
N GLY A 461 28.69 23.26 13.08
CA GLY A 461 27.87 22.32 12.35
C GLY A 461 27.98 22.46 10.84
N TYR A 462 26.99 21.93 10.10
CA TYR A 462 26.91 22.11 8.66
C TYR A 462 26.43 23.52 8.30
N PRO A 463 27.16 24.26 7.44
CA PRO A 463 26.92 25.69 7.25
C PRO A 463 25.60 26.02 6.53
N ASN A 464 25.13 25.13 5.66
CA ASN A 464 23.95 25.38 4.85
C ASN A 464 22.68 24.84 5.52
N THR A 465 21.54 25.43 5.20
CA THR A 465 20.23 24.83 5.47
C THR A 465 19.89 23.85 4.36
N ILE A 466 19.41 22.67 4.72
CA ILE A 466 19.12 21.58 3.80
C ILE A 466 17.61 21.45 3.64
N ASN A 467 17.09 21.36 2.43
CA ASN A 467 15.69 21.03 2.24
C ASN A 467 15.43 19.58 2.66
N TYR A 468 14.40 19.38 3.46
CA TYR A 468 13.91 18.09 3.92
C TYR A 468 12.54 17.83 3.30
N MET A 469 12.45 16.79 2.48
CA MET A 469 11.22 16.43 1.80
C MET A 469 10.34 15.53 2.67
N TYR A 470 9.04 15.82 2.69
CA TYR A 470 8.05 14.94 3.30
C TYR A 470 6.71 15.00 2.55
N ILE A 471 5.91 13.94 2.63
CA ILE A 471 4.57 13.93 2.06
C ILE A 471 3.57 14.54 3.04
N LYS A 472 2.69 15.42 2.57
CA LYS A 472 1.63 16.06 3.38
C LYS A 472 0.45 15.12 3.60
N LEU A 473 0.70 13.99 4.23
CA LEU A 473 -0.32 13.02 4.63
C LEU A 473 -0.31 12.86 6.15
N GLY A 474 -1.47 12.97 6.78
CA GLY A 474 -1.64 12.69 8.19
C GLY A 474 -0.65 13.44 9.08
N ASP A 475 0.09 12.67 9.88
CA ASP A 475 0.93 13.19 10.97
C ASP A 475 2.38 13.55 10.54
N TRP A 476 2.71 13.47 9.24
CA TRP A 476 4.09 13.58 8.74
C TRP A 476 4.66 15.01 8.78
N GLU A 477 3.83 16.02 8.70
CA GLU A 477 4.27 17.40 8.94
C GLU A 477 4.80 17.57 10.37
N GLN A 478 4.11 16.98 11.34
CA GLN A 478 4.55 17.02 12.74
C GLN A 478 5.87 16.26 12.93
N VAL A 479 6.05 15.12 12.25
CA VAL A 479 7.33 14.40 12.22
C VAL A 479 8.44 15.30 11.69
N ALA A 480 8.23 16.00 10.57
CA ALA A 480 9.20 16.88 9.96
C ALA A 480 9.63 18.02 10.90
N LEU A 481 8.68 18.62 11.63
CA LEU A 481 8.96 19.67 12.62
C LEU A 481 9.73 19.14 13.84
N LEU A 482 9.43 17.93 14.30
CA LEU A 482 10.19 17.28 15.38
C LEU A 482 11.63 16.98 14.94
N LEU A 483 11.81 16.46 13.73
CA LEU A 483 13.14 16.24 13.14
C LEU A 483 13.94 17.55 12.99
N GLN A 484 13.30 18.62 12.54
CA GLN A 484 13.93 19.95 12.46
C GLN A 484 14.51 20.38 13.81
N SER A 485 13.71 20.21 14.88
CA SER A 485 14.15 20.52 16.24
C SER A 485 15.29 19.62 16.71
N ASP A 486 15.24 18.33 16.41
CA ASP A 486 16.23 17.36 16.85
C ASP A 486 17.58 17.54 16.13
N LEU A 487 17.56 17.70 14.81
CA LEU A 487 18.78 17.86 14.01
C LEU A 487 19.47 19.20 14.25
N ALA A 488 18.73 20.24 14.62
CA ALA A 488 19.31 21.53 15.02
C ALA A 488 20.26 21.40 16.21
N LYS A 489 20.01 20.45 17.13
CA LYS A 489 20.85 20.21 18.33
C LYS A 489 22.26 19.71 17.97
N ILE A 490 22.41 19.13 16.79
CA ILE A 490 23.70 18.64 16.26
C ILE A 490 24.24 19.52 15.14
N GLY A 491 23.76 20.76 15.01
CA GLY A 491 24.22 21.72 14.01
C GLY A 491 23.79 21.43 12.57
N ILE A 492 22.78 20.60 12.35
CA ILE A 492 22.17 20.35 11.05
C ILE A 492 20.83 21.09 11.00
N ARG A 493 20.75 22.11 10.13
CA ARG A 493 19.51 22.88 9.93
C ARG A 493 18.77 22.34 8.71
N ILE A 494 17.54 21.85 8.91
CA ILE A 494 16.66 21.44 7.81
C ILE A 494 15.51 22.43 7.62
N ASN A 495 15.07 22.57 6.37
CA ASN A 495 13.88 23.30 5.97
C ASN A 495 12.84 22.29 5.47
N PRO A 496 11.79 21.98 6.25
CA PRO A 496 10.75 21.06 5.83
C PRO A 496 9.99 21.57 4.59
N VAL A 497 9.91 20.75 3.54
CA VAL A 497 9.20 21.02 2.31
C VAL A 497 8.18 19.89 2.09
N GLY A 498 6.91 20.24 2.23
CA GLY A 498 5.82 19.29 2.09
C GLY A 498 5.37 19.13 0.65
N ILE A 499 5.30 17.89 0.19
CA ILE A 499 4.81 17.48 -1.13
C ILE A 499 3.36 17.02 -1.01
N ASN A 500 2.49 17.41 -1.95
CA ASN A 500 1.04 17.23 -1.80
C ASN A 500 0.55 15.84 -2.21
N ASN A 501 1.21 15.21 -3.16
CA ASN A 501 0.83 13.89 -3.68
C ASN A 501 2.06 13.03 -3.99
N ILE A 502 1.84 11.73 -4.23
CA ILE A 502 2.91 10.75 -4.43
C ILE A 502 3.64 10.95 -5.78
N ASP A 503 2.94 11.38 -6.82
CA ASP A 503 3.54 11.57 -8.15
C ASP A 503 4.51 12.76 -8.14
N ASP A 504 4.14 13.84 -7.48
CA ASP A 504 5.05 14.97 -7.24
C ASP A 504 6.24 14.53 -6.37
N LEU A 505 6.00 13.69 -5.36
CA LEU A 505 7.07 13.13 -4.54
C LEU A 505 8.09 12.37 -5.40
N TYR A 506 7.64 11.47 -6.26
CA TYR A 506 8.50 10.71 -7.15
C TYR A 506 9.25 11.61 -8.14
N THR A 507 8.58 12.60 -8.70
CA THR A 507 9.22 13.60 -9.60
C THR A 507 10.32 14.37 -8.88
N GLU A 508 10.08 14.85 -7.67
CA GLU A 508 11.07 15.56 -6.85
C GLU A 508 12.22 14.66 -6.37
N GLN A 509 11.98 13.36 -6.25
CA GLN A 509 13.01 12.34 -5.99
C GLN A 509 13.84 12.02 -7.23
N GLY A 510 13.51 12.53 -8.41
CA GLY A 510 14.18 12.23 -9.67
C GLY A 510 13.77 10.87 -10.25
N ARG A 511 12.54 10.43 -10.02
CA ARG A 511 11.97 9.24 -10.63
C ARG A 511 11.12 9.59 -11.85
N ASP A 512 11.10 8.69 -12.82
CA ASP A 512 10.11 8.74 -13.91
C ASP A 512 8.75 8.17 -13.46
N ASN A 513 7.75 8.22 -14.33
CA ASN A 513 6.42 7.67 -14.04
C ASN A 513 6.39 6.15 -13.85
N ALA A 514 7.47 5.45 -14.17
CA ALA A 514 7.65 4.03 -13.91
C ALA A 514 8.44 3.75 -12.61
N GLY A 515 8.83 4.80 -11.87
CA GLY A 515 9.60 4.69 -10.63
C GLY A 515 11.11 4.54 -10.83
N ASN A 516 11.62 4.58 -12.07
CA ASN A 516 13.06 4.48 -12.33
C ASN A 516 13.75 5.82 -12.09
N CYS A 517 15.00 5.79 -11.63
CA CYS A 517 15.81 7.00 -11.54
C CYS A 517 16.12 7.56 -12.91
N ILE A 518 15.76 8.83 -13.15
CA ILE A 518 15.87 9.47 -14.46
C ILE A 518 17.33 9.67 -14.87
N SER A 519 18.25 9.80 -13.92
CA SER A 519 19.68 9.86 -14.19
C SER A 519 20.53 9.75 -12.94
N GLN A 520 21.41 8.74 -12.89
CA GLN A 520 22.46 8.66 -11.88
C GLN A 520 23.43 9.86 -11.97
N THR A 521 23.59 10.48 -13.13
CA THR A 521 24.49 11.62 -13.36
C THR A 521 23.90 12.95 -12.92
N THR A 522 22.59 13.08 -12.80
CA THR A 522 21.92 14.26 -12.26
C THR A 522 21.61 14.12 -10.77
N PHE A 523 21.72 12.90 -10.24
CA PHE A 523 21.44 12.59 -8.87
C PHE A 523 22.63 12.89 -7.91
N SER A 524 23.16 14.09 -7.98
CA SER A 524 23.96 14.65 -6.88
C SER A 524 23.05 15.12 -5.73
N GLY A 525 22.03 14.30 -5.40
CA GLY A 525 21.12 14.56 -4.30
C GLY A 525 19.92 15.41 -4.61
N GLY A 526 19.56 15.67 -5.88
CA GLY A 526 18.39 16.51 -6.20
C GLY A 526 18.30 17.78 -5.34
N PRO A 527 17.18 18.44 -5.25
CA PRO A 527 16.96 19.53 -4.30
C PRO A 527 16.82 19.03 -2.84
N PHE A 528 16.73 17.71 -2.60
CA PHE A 528 16.44 17.11 -1.31
C PHE A 528 17.44 16.00 -0.93
N PRO A 529 18.63 16.35 -0.39
CA PRO A 529 19.61 15.33 0.02
C PRO A 529 19.25 14.56 1.29
N ILE A 530 18.18 14.95 1.96
CA ILE A 530 17.54 14.26 3.07
C ILE A 530 16.04 14.38 2.94
N GLY A 531 15.33 13.32 3.27
CA GLY A 531 13.87 13.35 3.23
C GLY A 531 13.26 12.11 3.83
N GLN A 532 11.96 12.16 3.92
CA GLN A 532 11.14 11.05 4.32
C GLN A 532 10.91 10.12 3.14
N GLU A 533 10.94 8.83 3.42
CA GLU A 533 10.54 7.79 2.48
C GLU A 533 9.66 6.78 3.18
N PHE A 534 8.80 6.15 2.40
CA PHE A 534 8.01 5.01 2.82
C PHE A 534 7.91 4.00 1.68
N TYR A 535 7.71 2.76 2.05
CA TYR A 535 7.43 1.71 1.08
C TYR A 535 6.33 0.80 1.60
N THR A 536 5.45 0.42 0.71
CA THR A 536 4.47 -0.65 0.90
C THR A 536 4.76 -1.70 -0.15
N SER A 537 4.75 -2.97 0.22
CA SER A 537 5.13 -4.03 -0.69
C SER A 537 4.24 -4.12 -1.92
N ASP A 538 4.85 -4.37 -3.05
CA ASP A 538 4.19 -4.76 -4.29
C ASP A 538 3.73 -6.23 -4.23
N TYR A 539 4.43 -7.05 -3.45
CA TYR A 539 4.07 -8.42 -3.06
C TYR A 539 4.73 -8.78 -1.72
N ILE A 540 4.13 -9.69 -0.95
CA ILE A 540 4.61 -9.98 0.41
C ILE A 540 5.84 -10.88 0.38
N SER A 541 6.99 -10.23 0.29
CA SER A 541 8.27 -10.92 0.31
C SER A 541 9.37 -10.03 0.88
N PRO A 542 10.38 -10.58 1.55
CA PRO A 542 11.52 -9.81 2.04
C PRO A 542 12.42 -9.32 0.91
N ASP A 543 12.45 -9.97 -0.24
CA ASP A 543 13.25 -9.57 -1.40
C ASP A 543 12.68 -8.31 -2.06
N ASP A 544 11.38 -8.15 -2.14
CA ASP A 544 10.72 -6.93 -2.60
C ASP A 544 11.24 -5.68 -1.85
N TRP A 545 11.45 -5.80 -0.55
CA TRP A 545 12.05 -4.75 0.27
C TRP A 545 13.55 -4.56 0.02
N THR A 546 14.32 -5.63 -0.11
CA THR A 546 15.77 -5.52 -0.28
C THR A 546 16.16 -5.14 -1.69
N GLN A 547 15.43 -5.56 -2.70
CA GLN A 547 15.62 -5.12 -4.08
C GLN A 547 15.32 -3.64 -4.28
N ASN A 548 14.36 -3.09 -3.54
CA ASN A 548 14.07 -1.67 -3.62
C ASN A 548 15.04 -0.81 -2.78
N ASN A 549 15.36 -1.24 -1.56
CA ASN A 549 15.99 -0.39 -0.54
C ASN A 549 17.46 -0.70 -0.26
N ALA A 550 17.98 -1.88 -0.63
CA ALA A 550 19.32 -2.32 -0.26
C ALA A 550 20.28 -2.47 -1.44
N ILE A 551 19.81 -2.99 -2.58
CA ILE A 551 20.67 -3.17 -3.76
C ILE A 551 21.04 -1.81 -4.36
N SER A 552 22.26 -1.67 -4.88
CA SER A 552 22.80 -0.37 -5.35
C SER A 552 21.98 0.32 -6.43
N TYR A 553 21.25 -0.44 -7.24
CA TYR A 553 20.39 0.04 -8.32
C TYR A 553 18.89 -0.12 -8.02
N GLY A 554 18.55 -0.39 -6.76
CA GLY A 554 17.15 -0.40 -6.32
C GLY A 554 16.55 1.00 -6.32
N SER A 555 15.30 1.16 -6.75
CA SER A 555 14.73 2.47 -7.01
C SER A 555 14.76 3.43 -5.81
N ALA A 556 14.49 2.93 -4.61
CA ALA A 556 14.56 3.75 -3.39
C ALA A 556 16.00 4.01 -2.95
N ASN A 557 16.91 3.05 -3.14
CA ASN A 557 18.32 3.26 -2.80
C ASN A 557 19.00 4.20 -3.81
N ASP A 558 18.94 3.89 -5.11
CA ASP A 558 19.63 4.65 -6.16
C ASP A 558 19.13 6.10 -6.23
N CYS A 559 17.82 6.32 -6.20
CA CYS A 559 17.25 7.66 -6.27
C CYS A 559 17.40 8.50 -5.01
N MET A 560 17.57 7.91 -3.84
CA MET A 560 17.49 8.64 -2.56
C MET A 560 18.69 8.46 -1.66
N ALA A 561 18.96 7.23 -1.20
CA ALA A 561 20.06 6.97 -0.26
C ALA A 561 21.44 6.98 -0.94
N GLY A 562 21.52 6.57 -2.20
CA GLY A 562 22.76 6.54 -2.97
C GLY A 562 23.84 5.62 -2.36
N TYR A 563 23.44 4.56 -1.65
CA TYR A 563 24.34 3.60 -1.04
C TYR A 563 24.78 2.58 -2.08
N VAL A 564 26.08 2.52 -2.37
CA VAL A 564 26.65 1.60 -3.35
C VAL A 564 27.59 0.61 -2.64
N ASN A 565 27.28 -0.69 -2.74
CA ASN A 565 28.08 -1.74 -2.11
C ASN A 565 27.94 -3.08 -2.83
N ALA A 566 28.98 -3.53 -3.53
CA ALA A 566 28.95 -4.78 -4.31
C ALA A 566 28.71 -6.04 -3.45
N THR A 567 29.11 -6.04 -2.17
CA THR A 567 28.81 -7.15 -1.25
C THR A 567 27.30 -7.18 -0.96
N MET A 568 26.68 -6.01 -0.75
CA MET A 568 25.25 -5.89 -0.57
C MET A 568 24.49 -6.42 -1.79
N ASP A 569 24.89 -5.98 -2.99
CA ASP A 569 24.26 -6.43 -4.24
C ASP A 569 24.31 -7.95 -4.40
N SER A 570 25.49 -8.55 -4.11
CA SER A 570 25.66 -10.00 -4.15
C SER A 570 24.79 -10.74 -3.14
N LEU A 571 24.62 -10.20 -1.93
CA LEU A 571 23.79 -10.79 -0.89
C LEU A 571 22.29 -10.72 -1.24
N VAL A 572 21.82 -9.60 -1.77
CA VAL A 572 20.42 -9.43 -2.18
C VAL A 572 20.07 -10.41 -3.31
N ILE A 573 20.94 -10.52 -4.34
CA ILE A 573 20.75 -11.47 -5.44
C ILE A 573 20.77 -12.93 -4.93
N ALA A 574 21.71 -13.26 -4.04
CA ALA A 574 21.79 -14.61 -3.46
C ALA A 574 20.54 -14.95 -2.64
N ALA A 575 20.02 -13.99 -1.87
CA ALA A 575 18.80 -14.18 -1.08
C ALA A 575 17.57 -14.41 -1.98
N ALA A 576 17.43 -13.67 -3.06
CA ALA A 576 16.31 -13.86 -4.00
C ALA A 576 16.33 -15.27 -4.63
N GLY A 577 17.50 -15.85 -4.87
CA GLY A 577 17.69 -17.13 -5.56
C GLY A 577 17.74 -18.36 -4.65
N ASP A 578 17.76 -18.22 -3.34
CA ASP A 578 17.92 -19.37 -2.42
C ASP A 578 16.58 -19.79 -1.80
N THR A 579 16.38 -21.10 -1.68
CA THR A 579 15.18 -21.69 -1.05
C THR A 579 15.46 -22.28 0.32
N ASN A 580 16.75 -22.29 0.76
CA ASN A 580 17.14 -22.85 2.05
C ASN A 580 16.93 -21.82 3.17
N PRO A 581 16.02 -22.08 4.14
CA PRO A 581 15.72 -21.11 5.20
C PRO A 581 16.95 -20.70 6.05
N THR A 582 17.93 -21.60 6.22
CA THR A 582 19.16 -21.30 6.96
C THR A 582 20.02 -20.28 6.21
N ASN A 583 20.21 -20.49 4.91
CA ASN A 583 20.95 -19.55 4.08
C ASN A 583 20.24 -18.20 3.99
N LEU A 584 18.94 -18.21 3.77
CA LEU A 584 18.11 -16.99 3.75
C LEU A 584 18.26 -16.20 5.06
N THR A 585 18.19 -16.87 6.21
CA THR A 585 18.43 -16.23 7.50
C THR A 585 19.82 -15.58 7.57
N GLN A 586 20.86 -16.24 7.04
CA GLN A 586 22.21 -15.69 7.01
C GLN A 586 22.32 -14.48 6.08
N TYR A 587 21.76 -14.55 4.88
CA TYR A 587 21.78 -13.44 3.92
C TYR A 587 21.06 -12.21 4.49
N TYR A 588 19.84 -12.36 4.99
CA TYR A 588 19.08 -11.23 5.56
C TYR A 588 19.71 -10.69 6.85
N THR A 589 20.40 -11.53 7.63
CA THR A 589 21.21 -11.06 8.77
C THR A 589 22.34 -10.14 8.30
N GLN A 590 23.09 -10.55 7.28
CA GLN A 590 24.20 -9.76 6.74
C GLN A 590 23.72 -8.48 6.05
N ILE A 591 22.65 -8.55 5.27
CA ILE A 591 22.03 -7.38 4.63
C ILE A 591 21.63 -6.35 5.69
N THR A 592 20.89 -6.79 6.72
CA THR A 592 20.43 -5.91 7.80
C THR A 592 21.60 -5.31 8.57
N GLN A 593 22.62 -6.11 8.89
CA GLN A 593 23.81 -5.66 9.60
C GLN A 593 24.60 -4.62 8.79
N LEU A 594 24.81 -4.85 7.49
CA LEU A 594 25.51 -3.90 6.62
C LEU A 594 24.79 -2.55 6.53
N MET A 595 23.48 -2.55 6.40
CA MET A 595 22.70 -1.30 6.38
C MET A 595 22.77 -0.59 7.73
N TYR A 596 22.70 -1.35 8.82
CA TYR A 596 22.74 -0.84 10.18
C TYR A 596 24.12 -0.20 10.48
N ASP A 597 25.21 -0.90 10.25
CA ASP A 597 26.57 -0.42 10.58
C ASP A 597 27.00 0.79 9.73
N ASN A 598 26.48 0.90 8.51
CA ASN A 598 26.78 2.03 7.62
C ASN A 598 25.84 3.21 7.79
N TYR A 599 24.84 3.13 8.69
CA TYR A 599 23.84 4.19 8.87
C TYR A 599 23.23 4.63 7.53
N THR A 600 22.86 3.66 6.71
CA THR A 600 22.39 3.94 5.35
C THR A 600 21.15 4.81 5.34
N VAL A 601 20.25 4.56 6.27
CA VAL A 601 19.02 5.32 6.51
C VAL A 601 18.73 5.37 8.02
N ALA A 602 17.91 6.32 8.45
CA ALA A 602 17.34 6.30 9.79
C ALA A 602 15.98 5.61 9.77
N TRP A 603 15.94 4.32 10.15
CA TRP A 603 14.69 3.58 10.29
C TRP A 603 13.80 4.25 11.34
N LEU A 604 12.64 4.76 10.93
CA LEU A 604 11.84 5.62 11.78
C LEU A 604 10.77 4.83 12.52
N VAL A 605 9.67 4.55 11.89
CA VAL A 605 8.51 3.87 12.47
C VAL A 605 7.75 3.03 11.47
N VAL A 606 7.03 2.06 12.00
CA VAL A 606 5.91 1.39 11.33
C VAL A 606 4.64 1.84 12.04
N PRO A 607 3.82 2.73 11.46
CA PRO A 607 2.56 3.13 12.04
C PRO A 607 1.57 1.97 12.10
N GLN A 608 0.75 1.93 13.15
CA GLN A 608 -0.38 1.01 13.19
C GLN A 608 -1.44 1.45 12.19
N GLN A 609 -1.92 0.51 11.39
CA GLN A 609 -3.02 0.75 10.46
C GLN A 609 -4.29 0.05 10.93
N TYR A 610 -5.42 0.62 10.58
CA TYR A 610 -6.72 0.16 11.04
C TYR A 610 -7.67 0.03 9.86
N GLN A 611 -8.30 -1.13 9.74
CA GLN A 611 -9.47 -1.28 8.91
C GLN A 611 -10.70 -0.81 9.68
N VAL A 612 -11.40 0.15 9.14
CA VAL A 612 -12.60 0.71 9.74
C VAL A 612 -13.82 0.25 8.98
N ILE A 613 -14.66 -0.54 9.62
CA ILE A 613 -15.93 -1.04 9.06
C ILE A 613 -17.07 -0.79 10.03
N SER A 614 -18.30 -0.84 9.54
CA SER A 614 -19.48 -0.75 10.40
C SER A 614 -19.57 -1.99 11.30
N SER A 615 -19.98 -1.79 12.56
CA SER A 615 -20.15 -2.85 13.54
C SER A 615 -21.19 -3.91 13.17
N VAL A 616 -22.07 -3.60 12.22
CA VAL A 616 -23.10 -4.52 11.70
C VAL A 616 -22.68 -5.24 10.42
N VAL A 617 -21.46 -5.02 9.93
CA VAL A 617 -20.90 -5.75 8.78
C VAL A 617 -20.14 -6.97 9.29
N HIS A 618 -20.51 -8.13 8.80
CA HIS A 618 -19.92 -9.42 9.21
C HIS A 618 -19.18 -10.11 8.06
N GLY A 619 -18.24 -10.98 8.40
CA GLY A 619 -17.51 -11.81 7.45
C GLY A 619 -16.41 -11.08 6.68
N TYR A 620 -16.05 -9.87 7.08
CA TYR A 620 -14.90 -9.19 6.51
C TYR A 620 -13.59 -9.90 6.92
N VAL A 621 -12.79 -10.28 5.94
CA VAL A 621 -11.48 -10.92 6.13
C VAL A 621 -10.44 -10.13 5.34
N THR A 622 -9.37 -9.72 5.99
CA THR A 622 -8.23 -9.10 5.31
C THR A 622 -7.41 -10.15 4.57
N ASN A 623 -6.88 -9.76 3.41
CA ASN A 623 -5.85 -10.51 2.71
C ASN A 623 -4.50 -9.82 2.95
N PRO A 624 -3.34 -10.50 2.97
CA PRO A 624 -2.03 -9.88 3.14
C PRO A 624 -1.72 -8.78 2.13
N MET A 625 -2.17 -8.95 0.88
CA MET A 625 -2.13 -7.87 -0.14
C MET A 625 -3.21 -6.83 0.06
N GLY A 626 -4.13 -7.08 0.96
CA GLY A 626 -5.40 -6.38 1.05
C GLY A 626 -5.43 -5.20 1.97
N ALA A 627 -4.32 -4.82 2.51
CA ALA A 627 -4.34 -3.61 3.29
C ALA A 627 -4.17 -2.36 2.41
N ALA A 628 -3.44 -2.50 1.31
CA ALA A 628 -3.62 -1.58 0.20
C ALA A 628 -5.03 -1.70 -0.43
N LEU A 629 -5.77 -2.79 -0.16
CA LEU A 629 -6.97 -3.21 -0.88
C LEU A 629 -8.04 -3.66 0.11
N PRO A 630 -8.79 -2.75 0.72
CA PRO A 630 -9.76 -3.08 1.77
C PRO A 630 -10.85 -4.10 1.36
N PHE A 631 -10.84 -4.58 0.10
CA PHE A 631 -11.92 -5.37 -0.47
C PHE A 631 -11.54 -6.76 -0.97
N VAL A 632 -10.31 -7.20 -0.80
CA VAL A 632 -9.81 -8.44 -1.44
C VAL A 632 -10.54 -9.71 -1.00
N VAL A 633 -11.29 -9.71 0.09
CA VAL A 633 -12.08 -10.89 0.51
C VAL A 633 -13.51 -10.52 0.89
N VAL A 634 -14.07 -9.55 0.21
CA VAL A 634 -15.46 -9.15 0.36
C VAL A 634 -16.42 -10.16 -0.27
N GLN A 635 -15.88 -11.01 -1.17
CA GLN A 635 -16.66 -11.78 -2.13
C GLN A 635 -17.73 -12.66 -1.51
N ASN A 636 -17.44 -13.32 -0.40
CA ASN A 636 -18.25 -14.45 0.01
C ASN A 636 -18.87 -14.38 1.38
N THR A 637 -18.42 -13.49 2.21
CA THR A 637 -18.81 -13.50 3.63
C THR A 637 -19.39 -12.18 4.11
N MET A 638 -19.13 -11.07 3.40
CA MET A 638 -19.58 -9.77 3.85
C MET A 638 -21.08 -9.59 3.68
N ARG A 639 -21.75 -9.32 4.76
CA ARG A 639 -23.19 -9.04 4.85
C ARG A 639 -23.43 -8.04 5.98
N ALA A 640 -24.52 -7.34 5.90
CA ALA A 640 -25.05 -6.56 7.01
C ALA A 640 -26.32 -7.23 7.57
N ASP A 641 -26.47 -7.24 8.89
CA ASP A 641 -27.67 -7.72 9.55
C ASP A 641 -28.85 -6.75 9.44
#